data_f4f182e80ca60d432ce5cd5a4c9bf36c
#
_entry.id   f4f182e80ca60d432ce5cd5a4c9bf36c
#
_cell.length_a   1.000
_cell.length_b   1.000
_cell.length_c   1.000
_cell.angle_alpha   90.00
_cell.angle_beta   90.00
_cell.angle_gamma   90.00
#
_symmetry.space_group_name_H-M   'P 1'
#
loop_
_entity.id
_entity.type
_entity.pdbx_description
1 polymer ?
#
loop_
_entity_poly.entity_id
_entity_poly.type
_entity_poly.pdbx_seq_one_letter_code
_entity_poly.pdbx_strand_id
1 'polypeptide(L)'
;MTLMKRLNLVAATRLRAWHLLLAGLLWLTGPALAQTSTTTLRKDLKKDFGAVGDGKTNDLAAFQKATDFFNQRAKTPAGAAPAVLAIPKGVYLVSRQNPLGSDGLDVLRLVDCHNLTIQGADSATTEIRYANGVRYGAFDPASQRPFEAPNAFFVDRSYAATVGAGIVLKNCENVAVTGLALNGNAGKAVVGGHWGDTGIQLGYDGIFINGSRRITLRGLALHHFGRDGIQVLNQMAARLDDATADNIVLENLTCDYNGRQGLSVTGVSGLRAVNCSFSHTGRVVIPALGKALFSSPGAGVDLEPESGFVKNVRLDNCRLVNNAGQALVADRPAGDHPETTKNIVIANSLLWGITNWSAWVTQPNVQFTNCRIYGAFVHGCKARTPAEATRFVGCTFENRAYRGQPAYGPFMLHSDGQARSVQLVNCRFVGSYAYFIHASPSQLDSASFFHLRGCSFIYDYTAPPEGSYDKLMGVVFSGNTVFRNGPHRTSAHRSDMILGNPAAAASTVVRAPGSLQFLAPNSYYLVQGGLDIGRRPARPRDSVNVVIGPDNTLVVNEMGGSGAEFYVGPTTRLTVKKGGSLEVLRRVKVTIAGQLIVEDGAYFFLDPLSKVTLAGQGRLRLAPKAIKAKHPTLRSTYY
;
A
#
# COMPACT_ATOMS: atom_id res chain seq x y z
N MET A 1 -39.92 34.08 -39.58
CA MET A 1 -40.56 33.26 -38.54
C MET A 1 -39.60 33.09 -37.34
N THR A 2 -38.91 34.14 -36.92
CA THR A 2 -37.84 34.06 -35.86
C THR A 2 -37.89 35.25 -34.89
N LEU A 3 -39.02 35.96 -34.76
CA LEU A 3 -39.12 37.13 -33.87
C LEU A 3 -40.28 37.03 -32.84
N MET A 4 -41.03 35.93 -32.79
CA MET A 4 -42.15 35.77 -31.84
C MET A 4 -41.87 34.80 -30.65
N LYS A 5 -40.64 34.28 -30.50
CA LYS A 5 -40.29 33.40 -29.37
C LYS A 5 -39.53 34.07 -28.22
N ARG A 6 -39.27 35.38 -28.26
CA ARG A 6 -38.53 36.09 -27.20
C ARG A 6 -39.39 36.96 -26.28
N LEU A 7 -40.70 37.08 -26.49
CA LEU A 7 -41.56 37.89 -25.64
C LEU A 7 -42.36 37.13 -24.56
N ASN A 8 -42.37 35.80 -24.61
CA ASN A 8 -43.11 34.99 -23.62
C ASN A 8 -42.25 34.48 -22.45
N LEU A 9 -40.93 34.81 -22.38
CA LEU A 9 -40.05 34.32 -21.29
C LEU A 9 -39.85 35.36 -20.18
N VAL A 10 -40.26 36.61 -20.38
CA VAL A 10 -40.09 37.70 -19.37
C VAL A 10 -41.33 37.90 -18.51
N ALA A 11 -42.51 37.44 -18.98
CA ALA A 11 -43.76 37.54 -18.22
C ALA A 11 -43.95 36.40 -17.19
N ALA A 12 -43.30 35.24 -17.41
CA ALA A 12 -43.42 34.08 -16.52
C ALA A 12 -42.52 34.16 -15.28
N THR A 13 -41.51 35.01 -15.29
CA THR A 13 -40.55 35.14 -14.15
C THR A 13 -41.02 36.17 -13.11
N ARG A 14 -41.95 37.05 -13.42
CA ARG A 14 -42.46 38.05 -12.43
C ARG A 14 -43.67 37.54 -11.63
N LEU A 15 -44.39 36.55 -12.06
CA LEU A 15 -45.51 35.98 -11.29
C LEU A 15 -45.04 34.87 -10.29
N ARG A 16 -43.87 34.32 -10.45
CA ARG A 16 -43.32 33.33 -9.47
C ARG A 16 -42.64 33.96 -8.26
N ALA A 17 -42.22 35.19 -8.32
CA ALA A 17 -41.58 35.87 -7.20
C ALA A 17 -42.56 36.33 -6.09
N TRP A 18 -43.84 36.48 -6.39
CA TRP A 18 -44.84 36.89 -5.39
C TRP A 18 -45.50 35.71 -4.66
N HIS A 19 -45.47 34.52 -5.21
CA HIS A 19 -45.98 33.33 -4.53
C HIS A 19 -44.97 32.70 -3.56
N LEU A 20 -43.68 33.01 -3.69
CA LEU A 20 -42.64 32.56 -2.75
C LEU A 20 -42.51 33.50 -1.54
N LEU A 21 -42.99 34.73 -1.61
CA LEU A 21 -43.01 35.66 -0.46
C LEU A 21 -44.23 35.47 0.46
N LEU A 22 -45.35 34.94 -0.05
CA LEU A 22 -46.51 34.59 0.82
C LEU A 22 -46.41 33.19 1.45
N ALA A 23 -45.65 32.28 0.84
CA ALA A 23 -45.36 30.95 1.46
C ALA A 23 -44.30 31.03 2.56
N GLY A 24 -43.45 32.04 2.57
CA GLY A 24 -42.40 32.25 3.56
C GLY A 24 -42.90 32.86 4.90
N LEU A 25 -44.10 33.43 4.94
CA LEU A 25 -44.65 34.04 6.17
C LEU A 25 -45.56 33.09 6.98
N LEU A 26 -45.93 31.96 6.43
CA LEU A 26 -46.79 30.96 7.12
C LEU A 26 -45.99 29.83 7.78
N TRP A 27 -44.65 29.82 7.69
CA TRP A 27 -43.78 28.81 8.30
C TRP A 27 -43.05 29.30 9.57
N LEU A 28 -43.39 30.50 10.08
CA LEU A 28 -42.75 31.04 11.28
C LEU A 28 -43.53 30.78 12.58
N THR A 29 -44.58 29.94 12.54
CA THR A 29 -45.30 29.53 13.76
C THR A 29 -45.36 28.01 13.91
N GLY A 30 -44.35 27.30 13.42
CA GLY A 30 -44.13 25.92 13.86
C GLY A 30 -43.75 25.95 15.35
N PRO A 31 -44.19 24.96 16.15
CA PRO A 31 -43.75 24.88 17.53
C PRO A 31 -42.24 24.85 17.53
N ALA A 32 -41.61 25.82 18.20
CA ALA A 32 -40.19 25.76 18.50
C ALA A 32 -39.98 24.41 19.19
N LEU A 33 -39.47 23.42 18.45
CA LEU A 33 -38.92 22.20 19.05
C LEU A 33 -37.87 22.76 20.01
N ALA A 34 -38.19 22.72 21.28
CA ALA A 34 -37.26 23.00 22.35
C ALA A 34 -36.04 22.13 22.09
N GLN A 35 -34.98 22.75 21.59
CA GLN A 35 -33.68 22.14 21.54
C GLN A 35 -33.34 21.86 23.01
N THR A 36 -33.72 20.68 23.49
CA THR A 36 -33.24 20.17 24.77
C THR A 36 -31.74 20.17 24.66
N SER A 37 -31.10 21.17 25.23
CA SER A 37 -29.66 21.19 25.39
C SER A 37 -29.33 19.98 26.26
N THR A 38 -29.06 18.84 25.64
CA THR A 38 -28.60 17.66 26.34
C THR A 38 -27.24 18.00 26.92
N THR A 39 -27.22 18.34 28.20
CA THR A 39 -25.99 18.65 28.92
C THR A 39 -25.07 17.44 28.79
N THR A 40 -23.92 17.61 28.15
CA THR A 40 -22.94 16.55 27.98
C THR A 40 -22.42 16.11 29.35
N LEU A 41 -22.63 14.85 29.70
CA LEU A 41 -22.08 14.28 30.92
C LEU A 41 -20.55 14.30 30.85
N ARG A 42 -19.89 14.94 31.82
CA ARG A 42 -18.42 14.91 31.93
C ARG A 42 -18.01 14.24 33.23
N LYS A 43 -17.15 13.22 33.12
CA LYS A 43 -16.51 12.50 34.21
C LYS A 43 -15.00 12.66 34.11
N ASP A 44 -14.35 12.92 35.23
CA ASP A 44 -12.89 13.11 35.33
C ASP A 44 -12.27 11.90 36.00
N LEU A 45 -11.24 11.30 35.36
CA LEU A 45 -10.64 10.06 35.86
C LEU A 45 -10.04 10.21 37.27
N LYS A 46 -9.46 11.38 37.59
CA LYS A 46 -8.92 11.65 38.92
C LYS A 46 -10.02 11.94 39.94
N LYS A 47 -10.90 12.89 39.63
CA LYS A 47 -11.91 13.40 40.59
C LYS A 47 -13.05 12.40 40.85
N ASP A 48 -13.55 11.75 39.77
CA ASP A 48 -14.72 10.88 39.88
C ASP A 48 -14.36 9.42 40.15
N PHE A 49 -13.17 8.97 39.74
CA PHE A 49 -12.78 7.56 39.85
C PHE A 49 -11.54 7.31 40.71
N GLY A 50 -10.84 8.37 41.12
CA GLY A 50 -9.76 8.29 42.10
C GLY A 50 -8.40 7.93 41.54
N ALA A 51 -8.15 8.18 40.25
CA ALA A 51 -6.81 8.04 39.67
C ALA A 51 -5.85 9.12 40.19
N VAL A 52 -4.57 8.78 40.33
CA VAL A 52 -3.51 9.69 40.76
C VAL A 52 -2.74 10.26 39.58
N GLY A 53 -2.26 9.42 38.69
CA GLY A 53 -1.51 9.82 37.50
C GLY A 53 -0.13 10.44 37.81
N ASP A 54 0.57 9.90 38.83
CA ASP A 54 1.88 10.36 39.31
C ASP A 54 3.06 9.54 38.76
N GLY A 55 2.79 8.54 37.90
CA GLY A 55 3.78 7.63 37.36
C GLY A 55 4.31 6.58 38.35
N LYS A 56 3.71 6.46 39.52
CA LYS A 56 4.09 5.54 40.60
C LYS A 56 2.92 4.69 41.07
N THR A 57 1.80 5.33 41.32
CA THR A 57 0.57 4.67 41.79
C THR A 57 -0.04 3.84 40.65
N ASN A 58 -0.52 2.63 40.98
CA ASN A 58 -1.26 1.82 40.02
C ASN A 58 -2.72 2.31 39.91
N ASP A 59 -3.04 2.92 38.80
CA ASP A 59 -4.34 3.54 38.52
C ASP A 59 -5.35 2.58 37.88
N LEU A 60 -5.03 1.29 37.69
CA LEU A 60 -5.90 0.34 37.00
C LEU A 60 -7.30 0.28 37.62
N ALA A 61 -7.39 0.33 38.95
CA ALA A 61 -8.68 0.30 39.65
C ALA A 61 -9.57 1.51 39.29
N ALA A 62 -8.99 2.67 39.05
CA ALA A 62 -9.75 3.86 38.60
C ALA A 62 -10.28 3.68 37.19
N PHE A 63 -9.49 3.10 36.27
CA PHE A 63 -9.96 2.77 34.92
C PHE A 63 -11.07 1.70 34.96
N GLN A 64 -10.98 0.69 35.82
CA GLN A 64 -12.02 -0.31 35.98
C GLN A 64 -13.36 0.31 36.49
N LYS A 65 -13.29 1.22 37.47
CA LYS A 65 -14.48 1.98 37.91
C LYS A 65 -15.08 2.81 36.79
N ALA A 66 -14.27 3.45 35.97
CA ALA A 66 -14.74 4.18 34.80
C ALA A 66 -15.38 3.24 33.76
N THR A 67 -14.76 2.10 33.52
CA THR A 67 -15.32 1.03 32.66
C THR A 67 -16.71 0.61 33.13
N ASP A 68 -16.85 0.26 34.41
CA ASP A 68 -18.11 -0.18 34.98
C ASP A 68 -19.18 0.91 34.88
N PHE A 69 -18.82 2.14 35.19
CA PHE A 69 -19.73 3.29 35.09
C PHE A 69 -20.28 3.46 33.69
N PHE A 70 -19.42 3.50 32.65
CA PHE A 70 -19.87 3.73 31.28
C PHE A 70 -20.58 2.54 30.68
N ASN A 71 -20.18 1.31 31.01
CA ASN A 71 -20.87 0.09 30.58
C ASN A 71 -22.26 -0.06 31.24
N GLN A 72 -22.42 0.33 32.51
CA GLN A 72 -23.74 0.38 33.16
C GLN A 72 -24.62 1.48 32.55
N ARG A 73 -24.04 2.65 32.32
CA ARG A 73 -24.74 3.76 31.66
C ARG A 73 -25.25 3.37 30.27
N ALA A 74 -24.46 2.63 29.49
CA ALA A 74 -24.83 2.17 28.16
C ALA A 74 -26.13 1.34 28.14
N LYS A 75 -26.43 0.64 29.22
CA LYS A 75 -27.65 -0.19 29.39
C LYS A 75 -28.91 0.64 29.72
N THR A 76 -28.80 1.93 29.91
CA THR A 76 -29.90 2.83 30.28
C THR A 76 -30.21 3.82 29.15
N PRO A 77 -31.41 4.45 29.12
CA PRO A 77 -31.69 5.51 28.16
C PRO A 77 -30.68 6.68 28.19
N ALA A 78 -30.07 6.95 29.35
CA ALA A 78 -29.02 7.94 29.49
C ALA A 78 -27.78 7.58 28.66
N GLY A 79 -27.57 6.33 28.30
CA GLY A 79 -26.48 5.88 27.42
C GLY A 79 -26.48 6.53 26.03
N ALA A 80 -27.64 6.92 25.53
CA ALA A 80 -27.75 7.58 24.23
C ALA A 80 -27.30 9.06 24.24
N ALA A 81 -27.26 9.72 25.41
CA ALA A 81 -26.81 11.10 25.49
C ALA A 81 -25.27 11.22 25.42
N PRO A 82 -24.70 12.33 24.91
CA PRO A 82 -23.26 12.55 24.85
C PRO A 82 -22.58 12.49 26.22
N ALA A 83 -21.39 11.86 26.27
CA ALA A 83 -20.59 11.80 27.48
C ALA A 83 -19.10 11.96 27.18
N VAL A 84 -18.34 12.43 28.18
CA VAL A 84 -16.87 12.57 28.11
C VAL A 84 -16.25 11.91 29.35
N LEU A 85 -15.30 11.01 29.14
CA LEU A 85 -14.32 10.61 30.15
C LEU A 85 -13.06 11.46 29.93
N ALA A 86 -12.84 12.43 30.80
CA ALA A 86 -11.63 13.25 30.79
C ALA A 86 -10.50 12.53 31.55
N ILE A 87 -9.35 12.41 30.90
CA ILE A 87 -8.11 11.89 31.49
C ILE A 87 -7.13 13.06 31.60
N PRO A 88 -7.02 13.71 32.78
CA PRO A 88 -6.12 14.84 32.96
C PRO A 88 -4.65 14.52 32.71
N LYS A 89 -3.83 15.54 32.64
CA LYS A 89 -2.36 15.38 32.55
C LYS A 89 -1.82 14.47 33.65
N GLY A 90 -0.92 13.58 33.27
CA GLY A 90 -0.31 12.63 34.21
C GLY A 90 0.22 11.38 33.50
N VAL A 91 0.99 10.60 34.24
CA VAL A 91 1.42 9.25 33.86
C VAL A 91 0.68 8.27 34.72
N TYR A 92 -0.26 7.55 34.12
CA TYR A 92 -1.11 6.57 34.78
C TYR A 92 -0.50 5.19 34.63
N LEU A 93 0.15 4.68 35.69
CA LEU A 93 0.62 3.30 35.69
C LEU A 93 -0.55 2.35 35.76
N VAL A 94 -0.58 1.39 34.84
CA VAL A 94 -1.62 0.37 34.78
C VAL A 94 -0.98 -1.00 34.64
N SER A 95 -1.66 -1.96 35.02
CA SER A 95 -1.50 -3.40 34.88
C SER A 95 -1.50 -4.11 36.22
N ARG A 96 -2.13 -5.24 36.23
CA ARG A 96 -2.14 -6.15 37.34
C ARG A 96 -1.70 -7.50 36.83
N GLN A 97 -0.75 -8.11 37.53
CA GLN A 97 -0.44 -9.49 37.27
C GLN A 97 -1.56 -10.38 37.78
N ASN A 98 -2.29 -10.99 36.88
CA ASN A 98 -3.34 -11.97 37.22
C ASN A 98 -2.70 -13.30 37.61
N PRO A 99 -3.43 -14.18 38.33
CA PRO A 99 -3.00 -15.57 38.52
C PRO A 99 -2.75 -16.26 37.18
N LEU A 100 -1.83 -17.21 37.18
CA LEU A 100 -1.59 -18.03 35.98
C LEU A 100 -2.90 -18.72 35.56
N GLY A 101 -3.08 -18.84 34.26
CA GLY A 101 -4.29 -19.41 33.67
C GLY A 101 -5.49 -18.46 33.55
N SER A 102 -5.48 -17.31 34.20
CA SER A 102 -6.52 -16.29 34.07
C SER A 102 -6.18 -15.26 32.98
N ASP A 103 -7.22 -14.68 32.36
CA ASP A 103 -7.03 -13.63 31.36
C ASP A 103 -6.51 -12.35 32.00
N GLY A 104 -5.65 -11.65 31.27
CA GLY A 104 -5.23 -10.29 31.61
C GLY A 104 -6.40 -9.31 31.54
N LEU A 105 -6.46 -8.39 32.51
CA LEU A 105 -7.50 -7.35 32.52
C LEU A 105 -7.15 -6.25 31.52
N ASP A 106 -8.08 -5.93 30.61
CA ASP A 106 -7.99 -4.74 29.77
C ASP A 106 -8.04 -3.49 30.64
N VAL A 107 -7.30 -2.46 30.29
CA VAL A 107 -7.27 -1.23 31.09
C VAL A 107 -8.62 -0.51 31.05
N LEU A 108 -9.16 -0.30 29.85
CA LEU A 108 -10.48 0.30 29.64
C LEU A 108 -11.27 -0.52 28.62
N ARG A 109 -12.23 -1.32 29.07
CA ARG A 109 -13.06 -2.17 28.22
C ARG A 109 -14.48 -1.63 28.12
N LEU A 110 -14.80 -0.97 27.02
CA LEU A 110 -16.11 -0.39 26.75
C LEU A 110 -16.94 -1.35 25.88
N VAL A 111 -18.13 -1.65 26.33
CA VAL A 111 -19.06 -2.57 25.65
C VAL A 111 -20.41 -1.87 25.46
N ASP A 112 -20.93 -1.93 24.22
CA ASP A 112 -22.21 -1.35 23.84
C ASP A 112 -22.34 0.16 24.15
N CYS A 113 -21.20 0.89 24.26
CA CYS A 113 -21.20 2.32 24.57
C CYS A 113 -21.49 3.17 23.32
N HIS A 114 -22.25 4.25 23.53
CA HIS A 114 -22.63 5.19 22.48
C HIS A 114 -22.29 6.62 22.87
N ASN A 115 -21.97 7.44 21.86
CA ASN A 115 -21.77 8.89 22.00
C ASN A 115 -20.78 9.27 23.11
N LEU A 116 -19.66 8.55 23.20
CA LEU A 116 -18.67 8.71 24.27
C LEU A 116 -17.35 9.23 23.71
N THR A 117 -16.79 10.25 24.36
CA THR A 117 -15.42 10.72 24.09
C THR A 117 -14.51 10.40 25.26
N ILE A 118 -13.42 9.66 25.01
CA ILE A 118 -12.30 9.47 25.93
C ILE A 118 -11.27 10.53 25.56
N GLN A 119 -11.04 11.49 26.45
CA GLN A 119 -10.27 12.69 26.15
C GLN A 119 -9.09 12.85 27.11
N GLY A 120 -7.88 12.60 26.61
CA GLY A 120 -6.64 13.09 27.24
C GLY A 120 -6.42 14.58 27.01
N ALA A 121 -5.48 15.18 27.70
CA ALA A 121 -5.11 16.59 27.47
C ALA A 121 -4.32 16.74 26.15
N ASP A 122 -3.30 15.94 25.98
CA ASP A 122 -2.53 15.71 24.73
C ASP A 122 -1.63 14.47 24.92
N SER A 123 -1.12 13.92 23.82
CA SER A 123 -0.31 12.68 23.86
C SER A 123 1.09 12.88 24.46
N ALA A 124 1.57 14.09 24.62
CA ALA A 124 2.86 14.36 25.24
C ALA A 124 2.77 14.48 26.78
N THR A 125 1.58 14.74 27.31
CA THR A 125 1.39 15.02 28.73
C THR A 125 0.41 14.09 29.43
N THR A 126 -0.32 13.26 28.69
CA THR A 126 -1.25 12.26 29.24
C THR A 126 -0.81 10.89 28.73
N GLU A 127 -0.25 10.09 29.60
CA GLU A 127 0.24 8.74 29.24
C GLU A 127 -0.40 7.67 30.14
N ILE A 128 -0.93 6.62 29.52
CA ILE A 128 -1.32 5.38 30.17
C ILE A 128 -0.20 4.39 29.91
N ARG A 129 0.54 3.99 30.96
CA ARG A 129 1.75 3.17 30.85
C ARG A 129 1.63 1.87 31.64
N TYR A 130 1.96 0.78 31.00
CA TYR A 130 2.06 -0.51 31.67
C TYR A 130 3.27 -0.54 32.62
N ALA A 131 3.09 -1.17 33.78
CA ALA A 131 4.14 -1.26 34.78
C ALA A 131 5.33 -2.10 34.27
N ASN A 132 6.51 -1.87 34.83
CA ASN A 132 7.67 -2.72 34.62
C ASN A 132 7.46 -4.12 35.18
N GLY A 133 8.04 -5.13 34.55
CA GLY A 133 8.07 -6.49 35.06
C GLY A 133 6.75 -7.27 34.93
N VAL A 134 5.81 -6.78 34.11
CA VAL A 134 4.60 -7.55 33.75
C VAL A 134 5.00 -8.81 33.03
N ARG A 135 4.48 -9.94 33.45
CA ARG A 135 4.79 -11.26 32.91
C ARG A 135 3.89 -11.60 31.72
N TYR A 136 4.48 -12.16 30.69
CA TYR A 136 3.75 -12.73 29.56
C TYR A 136 4.40 -14.04 29.08
N GLY A 137 3.61 -15.06 28.81
CA GLY A 137 4.06 -16.37 28.35
C GLY A 137 3.92 -17.46 29.39
N ALA A 138 4.74 -18.50 29.29
CA ALA A 138 4.67 -19.65 30.19
C ALA A 138 5.56 -19.48 31.44
N PHE A 139 4.97 -19.72 32.58
CA PHE A 139 5.60 -19.64 33.91
C PHE A 139 5.26 -20.89 34.72
N ASP A 140 6.26 -21.47 35.34
CA ASP A 140 6.08 -22.62 36.22
C ASP A 140 5.17 -22.24 37.41
N PRO A 141 4.06 -22.97 37.65
CA PRO A 141 3.10 -22.61 38.67
C PRO A 141 3.66 -22.61 40.10
N ALA A 142 4.65 -23.47 40.40
CA ALA A 142 5.23 -23.57 41.72
C ALA A 142 6.33 -22.53 41.96
N SER A 143 7.27 -22.40 41.06
CA SER A 143 8.41 -21.48 41.20
C SER A 143 8.14 -20.06 40.68
N GLN A 144 7.07 -19.88 39.91
CA GLN A 144 6.71 -18.62 39.24
C GLN A 144 7.81 -18.09 38.29
N ARG A 145 8.72 -18.94 37.85
CA ARG A 145 9.83 -18.60 36.92
C ARG A 145 9.45 -18.90 35.48
N PRO A 146 10.00 -18.20 34.49
CA PRO A 146 9.86 -18.55 33.08
C PRO A 146 10.31 -19.99 32.84
N PHE A 147 9.57 -20.74 32.05
CA PHE A 147 9.96 -22.08 31.63
C PHE A 147 9.46 -22.39 30.20
N GLU A 148 10.09 -23.36 29.54
CA GLU A 148 9.62 -23.85 28.24
C GLU A 148 8.52 -24.88 28.48
N ALA A 149 7.29 -24.51 28.16
CA ALA A 149 6.14 -25.38 28.32
C ALA A 149 6.18 -26.52 27.27
N PRO A 150 5.69 -27.72 27.61
CA PRO A 150 5.64 -28.85 26.65
C PRO A 150 4.67 -28.58 25.48
N ASN A 151 3.67 -27.73 25.70
CA ASN A 151 2.74 -27.28 24.68
C ASN A 151 2.70 -25.76 24.64
N ALA A 152 2.32 -25.18 23.48
CA ALA A 152 2.03 -23.76 23.39
C ALA A 152 0.96 -23.36 24.41
N PHE A 153 1.09 -22.18 25.01
CA PHE A 153 0.17 -21.73 26.07
C PHE A 153 -1.30 -21.60 25.62
N PHE A 154 -1.55 -21.54 24.32
CA PHE A 154 -2.92 -21.56 23.76
C PHE A 154 -3.65 -22.89 24.01
N VAL A 155 -2.91 -24.00 24.11
CA VAL A 155 -3.46 -25.34 24.32
C VAL A 155 -3.72 -25.60 25.81
N ASP A 156 -2.73 -25.23 26.65
CA ASP A 156 -2.84 -25.33 28.10
C ASP A 156 -2.54 -23.96 28.72
N ARG A 157 -3.51 -23.38 29.33
CA ARG A 157 -3.44 -22.04 29.92
C ARG A 157 -3.08 -22.03 31.40
N SER A 158 -2.99 -23.18 32.04
CA SER A 158 -2.75 -23.26 33.49
C SER A 158 -1.44 -22.59 33.93
N TYR A 159 -0.46 -22.58 33.06
CA TYR A 159 0.82 -21.92 33.26
C TYR A 159 0.95 -20.56 32.54
N ALA A 160 -0.09 -20.08 31.88
CA ALA A 160 -0.02 -18.88 31.08
C ALA A 160 -0.16 -17.61 31.93
N ALA A 161 0.79 -16.71 31.81
CA ALA A 161 0.66 -15.32 32.21
C ALA A 161 0.24 -14.48 31.01
N THR A 162 -0.84 -13.73 31.12
CA THR A 162 -1.35 -12.86 30.06
C THR A 162 -1.55 -11.42 30.55
N VAL A 163 -1.60 -10.49 29.61
CA VAL A 163 -1.83 -9.06 29.84
C VAL A 163 -3.00 -8.64 28.98
N GLY A 164 -3.89 -7.81 29.49
CA GLY A 164 -5.01 -7.27 28.72
C GLY A 164 -4.62 -6.09 27.84
N ALA A 165 -5.49 -5.73 26.91
CA ALA A 165 -5.31 -4.60 26.01
C ALA A 165 -5.43 -3.24 26.71
N GLY A 166 -4.94 -2.18 26.10
CA GLY A 166 -5.08 -0.81 26.61
C GLY A 166 -6.52 -0.32 26.58
N ILE A 167 -7.11 -0.21 25.39
CA ILE A 167 -8.51 0.19 25.22
C ILE A 167 -9.21 -0.84 24.33
N VAL A 168 -10.32 -1.37 24.77
CA VAL A 168 -11.20 -2.25 23.99
C VAL A 168 -12.52 -1.54 23.73
N LEU A 169 -12.89 -1.43 22.46
CA LEU A 169 -14.19 -0.92 22.02
C LEU A 169 -14.96 -2.08 21.37
N LYS A 170 -15.94 -2.63 22.11
CA LYS A 170 -16.75 -3.76 21.65
C LYS A 170 -18.18 -3.33 21.41
N ASN A 171 -18.69 -3.52 20.19
CA ASN A 171 -20.05 -3.14 19.79
C ASN A 171 -20.37 -1.64 20.06
N CYS A 172 -19.36 -0.79 20.07
CA CYS A 172 -19.53 0.63 20.36
C CYS A 172 -19.93 1.41 19.11
N GLU A 173 -20.59 2.56 19.34
CA GLU A 173 -21.00 3.41 18.23
C GLU A 173 -20.81 4.89 18.57
N ASN A 174 -20.24 5.64 17.64
CA ASN A 174 -19.93 7.05 17.82
C ASN A 174 -19.06 7.30 19.07
N VAL A 175 -17.90 6.61 19.12
CA VAL A 175 -16.92 6.76 20.20
C VAL A 175 -15.65 7.39 19.66
N ALA A 176 -15.14 8.38 20.39
CA ALA A 176 -13.87 9.03 20.08
C ALA A 176 -12.83 8.80 21.19
N VAL A 177 -11.57 8.55 20.80
CA VAL A 177 -10.42 8.53 21.71
C VAL A 177 -9.44 9.59 21.21
N THR A 178 -9.08 10.54 22.06
CA THR A 178 -8.30 11.70 21.65
C THR A 178 -7.23 12.11 22.65
N GLY A 179 -6.09 12.59 22.15
CA GLY A 179 -5.12 13.38 22.92
C GLY A 179 -4.44 12.65 24.07
N LEU A 180 -4.03 11.39 23.88
CA LEU A 180 -3.29 10.64 24.91
C LEU A 180 -2.26 9.68 24.29
N ALA A 181 -1.30 9.26 25.10
CA ALA A 181 -0.36 8.18 24.77
C ALA A 181 -0.77 6.88 25.48
N LEU A 182 -0.62 5.76 24.78
CA LEU A 182 -0.69 4.41 25.31
C LEU A 182 0.68 3.75 25.15
N ASN A 183 1.30 3.35 26.24
CA ASN A 183 2.61 2.73 26.28
C ASN A 183 2.51 1.32 26.88
N GLY A 184 2.59 0.32 26.02
CA GLY A 184 2.54 -1.10 26.40
C GLY A 184 3.78 -1.57 27.16
N ASN A 185 4.87 -0.78 27.14
CA ASN A 185 6.11 -1.00 27.89
C ASN A 185 6.72 -2.41 27.70
N ALA A 186 6.52 -3.03 26.54
CA ALA A 186 6.88 -4.42 26.25
C ALA A 186 8.38 -4.71 26.44
N GLY A 187 9.25 -3.72 26.24
CA GLY A 187 10.69 -3.87 26.47
C GLY A 187 11.07 -4.09 27.93
N LYS A 188 10.15 -3.88 28.89
CA LYS A 188 10.33 -4.13 30.33
C LYS A 188 9.50 -5.32 30.84
N ALA A 189 8.84 -6.05 29.94
CA ALA A 189 8.12 -7.26 30.29
C ALA A 189 9.07 -8.39 30.68
N VAL A 190 8.60 -9.27 31.55
CA VAL A 190 9.25 -10.57 31.82
C VAL A 190 8.59 -11.60 30.93
N VAL A 191 9.33 -12.13 30.00
CA VAL A 191 8.81 -13.06 28.99
C VAL A 191 9.16 -14.49 29.40
N GLY A 192 8.13 -15.30 29.55
CA GLY A 192 8.25 -16.74 29.78
C GLY A 192 8.15 -17.53 28.49
N GLY A 193 8.40 -18.78 28.50
CA GLY A 193 8.36 -19.82 27.50
C GLY A 193 7.89 -19.49 26.08
N HIS A 194 7.84 -20.52 25.26
CA HIS A 194 7.41 -20.41 23.86
C HIS A 194 5.87 -20.41 23.75
N TRP A 195 5.34 -19.57 22.88
CA TRP A 195 3.89 -19.49 22.58
C TRP A 195 3.66 -18.77 21.23
N GLY A 196 2.53 -19.01 20.60
CA GLY A 196 2.12 -18.37 19.35
C GLY A 196 2.83 -18.91 18.11
N ASP A 197 2.68 -18.18 17.03
CA ASP A 197 3.12 -18.57 15.70
C ASP A 197 4.63 -18.36 15.49
N THR A 198 4.99 -17.62 14.48
CA THR A 198 6.40 -17.35 14.15
C THR A 198 6.94 -16.17 14.97
N GLY A 199 7.87 -16.46 15.87
CA GLY A 199 8.53 -15.44 16.68
C GLY A 199 7.94 -15.25 18.08
N ILE A 200 8.17 -14.10 18.70
CA ILE A 200 7.68 -13.78 20.05
C ILE A 200 6.45 -12.88 19.93
N GLN A 201 5.28 -13.42 20.25
CA GLN A 201 4.01 -12.71 20.22
C GLN A 201 3.45 -12.52 21.62
N LEU A 202 3.47 -11.30 22.13
CA LEU A 202 2.84 -10.95 23.39
C LEU A 202 1.46 -10.38 23.11
N GLY A 203 0.40 -11.15 23.31
CA GLY A 203 -0.96 -10.91 22.80
C GLY A 203 -1.73 -9.77 23.48
N TYR A 204 -1.15 -8.58 23.65
CA TYR A 204 -1.85 -7.39 24.12
C TYR A 204 -1.62 -6.19 23.19
N ASP A 205 -2.72 -5.52 22.85
CA ASP A 205 -2.80 -4.45 21.89
C ASP A 205 -2.97 -3.09 22.56
N GLY A 206 -2.64 -2.03 21.84
CA GLY A 206 -2.94 -0.67 22.29
C GLY A 206 -4.43 -0.38 22.30
N ILE A 207 -5.06 -0.45 21.13
CA ILE A 207 -6.51 -0.29 20.98
C ILE A 207 -7.07 -1.44 20.14
N PHE A 208 -8.08 -2.11 20.66
CA PHE A 208 -8.81 -3.16 19.97
C PHE A 208 -10.25 -2.71 19.68
N ILE A 209 -10.61 -2.64 18.39
CA ILE A 209 -11.94 -2.27 17.89
C ILE A 209 -12.62 -3.53 17.36
N ASN A 210 -13.72 -3.93 17.98
CA ASN A 210 -14.46 -5.14 17.61
C ASN A 210 -15.96 -4.83 17.48
N GLY A 211 -16.54 -5.11 16.31
CA GLY A 211 -17.96 -4.91 16.05
C GLY A 211 -18.46 -3.47 16.20
N SER A 212 -17.56 -2.50 16.19
CA SER A 212 -17.83 -1.10 16.50
C SER A 212 -17.86 -0.23 15.25
N ARG A 213 -18.65 0.85 15.27
CA ARG A 213 -18.82 1.76 14.13
C ARG A 213 -18.78 3.23 14.53
N ARG A 214 -18.45 4.12 13.58
CA ARG A 214 -18.25 5.55 13.80
C ARG A 214 -17.24 5.82 14.93
N ILE A 215 -16.08 5.16 14.83
CA ILE A 215 -14.99 5.31 15.80
C ILE A 215 -13.99 6.32 15.26
N THR A 216 -13.60 7.26 16.11
CA THR A 216 -12.55 8.24 15.79
C THR A 216 -11.40 8.14 16.78
N LEU A 217 -10.20 7.86 16.26
CA LEU A 217 -8.95 7.92 17.02
C LEU A 217 -8.17 9.13 16.51
N ARG A 218 -7.82 10.08 17.39
CA ARG A 218 -7.15 11.31 16.96
C ARG A 218 -6.07 11.76 17.94
N GLY A 219 -4.88 12.12 17.39
CA GLY A 219 -3.79 12.69 18.18
C GLY A 219 -3.28 11.75 19.26
N LEU A 220 -3.12 10.46 18.92
CA LEU A 220 -2.66 9.43 19.85
C LEU A 220 -1.24 8.99 19.52
N ALA A 221 -0.50 8.58 20.57
CA ALA A 221 0.74 7.84 20.46
C ALA A 221 0.56 6.44 21.07
N LEU A 222 0.70 5.39 20.26
CA LEU A 222 0.47 3.99 20.61
C LEU A 222 1.77 3.22 20.40
N HIS A 223 2.48 2.87 21.46
CA HIS A 223 3.82 2.33 21.30
C HIS A 223 4.18 1.24 22.32
N HIS A 224 5.14 0.42 21.92
CA HIS A 224 5.71 -0.63 22.76
C HIS A 224 4.69 -1.65 23.26
N PHE A 225 3.64 -1.92 22.47
CA PHE A 225 2.71 -3.01 22.74
C PHE A 225 3.31 -4.35 22.32
N GLY A 226 2.89 -5.40 22.98
CA GLY A 226 3.40 -6.74 22.73
C GLY A 226 2.95 -7.32 21.40
N ARG A 227 1.82 -6.86 20.87
CA ARG A 227 1.28 -7.27 19.58
C ARG A 227 1.04 -6.05 18.69
N ASP A 228 -0.15 -5.54 18.63
CA ASP A 228 -0.51 -4.50 17.68
C ASP A 228 -0.71 -3.14 18.35
N GLY A 229 -0.38 -2.05 17.65
CA GLY A 229 -0.75 -0.72 18.10
C GLY A 229 -2.26 -0.54 18.07
N ILE A 230 -2.88 -0.87 16.94
CA ILE A 230 -4.34 -0.87 16.74
C ILE A 230 -4.73 -2.15 16.02
N GLN A 231 -5.77 -2.83 16.53
CA GLN A 231 -6.43 -3.94 15.84
C GLN A 231 -7.89 -3.57 15.54
N VAL A 232 -8.33 -3.81 14.30
CA VAL A 232 -9.71 -3.62 13.85
C VAL A 232 -10.26 -4.96 13.37
N LEU A 233 -11.29 -5.47 14.07
CA LEU A 233 -11.93 -6.75 13.81
C LEU A 233 -13.44 -6.58 13.79
N ASN A 234 -13.99 -6.06 12.70
CA ASN A 234 -15.43 -5.91 12.53
C ASN A 234 -15.98 -7.05 11.67
N GLN A 235 -16.23 -8.20 12.29
CA GLN A 235 -16.69 -9.42 11.64
C GLN A 235 -18.20 -9.43 11.31
N MET A 236 -18.73 -8.42 10.70
CA MET A 236 -20.14 -8.41 10.33
C MET A 236 -20.33 -8.94 8.91
N ALA A 237 -20.10 -10.23 8.70
CA ALA A 237 -20.26 -10.92 7.41
C ALA A 237 -21.65 -10.72 6.76
N ALA A 238 -22.67 -10.46 7.54
CA ALA A 238 -24.04 -10.19 7.05
C ALA A 238 -24.18 -8.84 6.30
N ARG A 239 -23.12 -8.02 6.23
CA ARG A 239 -23.17 -6.68 5.64
C ARG A 239 -22.29 -6.53 4.39
N LEU A 240 -22.07 -7.58 3.65
CA LEU A 240 -21.29 -7.54 2.40
C LEU A 240 -21.79 -6.47 1.42
N ASP A 241 -23.08 -6.23 1.39
CA ASP A 241 -23.75 -5.26 0.49
C ASP A 241 -24.24 -4.00 1.22
N ASP A 242 -23.96 -3.88 2.52
CA ASP A 242 -24.43 -2.74 3.30
C ASP A 242 -23.62 -1.48 2.96
N ALA A 243 -24.29 -0.46 2.46
CA ALA A 243 -23.74 0.88 2.25
C ALA A 243 -23.35 1.59 3.56
N THR A 244 -23.72 1.04 4.71
CA THR A 244 -23.33 1.58 6.01
C THR A 244 -21.89 1.17 6.34
N ALA A 245 -20.95 2.02 5.91
CA ALA A 245 -19.55 1.90 6.29
C ALA A 245 -19.39 1.90 7.81
N ASP A 246 -18.46 1.10 8.33
CA ASP A 246 -18.11 1.12 9.77
C ASP A 246 -17.61 2.51 10.19
N ASN A 247 -17.08 3.28 9.26
CA ASN A 247 -16.61 4.64 9.42
C ASN A 247 -15.60 4.77 10.58
N ILE A 248 -14.50 4.03 10.46
CA ILE A 248 -13.36 4.12 11.38
C ILE A 248 -12.42 5.22 10.88
N VAL A 249 -12.14 6.21 11.70
CA VAL A 249 -11.30 7.35 11.37
C VAL A 249 -10.08 7.39 12.29
N LEU A 250 -8.89 7.36 11.67
CA LEU A 250 -7.60 7.44 12.34
C LEU A 250 -6.91 8.73 11.86
N GLU A 251 -6.65 9.66 12.75
CA GLU A 251 -6.08 10.96 12.39
C GLU A 251 -4.92 11.36 13.30
N ASN A 252 -3.78 11.73 12.69
CA ASN A 252 -2.61 12.23 13.42
C ASN A 252 -2.13 11.23 14.50
N LEU A 253 -2.02 9.95 14.14
CA LEU A 253 -1.59 8.90 15.03
C LEU A 253 -0.12 8.55 14.81
N THR A 254 0.54 8.14 15.89
CA THR A 254 1.83 7.47 15.85
C THR A 254 1.69 6.10 16.48
N CYS A 255 1.83 5.03 15.68
CA CYS A 255 1.95 3.65 16.13
C CYS A 255 3.39 3.21 15.93
N ASP A 256 4.15 3.07 17.02
CA ASP A 256 5.60 2.94 16.94
C ASP A 256 6.14 1.86 17.88
N TYR A 257 7.14 1.10 17.44
CA TYR A 257 7.74 0.03 18.25
C TYR A 257 6.75 -0.98 18.83
N ASN A 258 5.71 -1.38 18.07
CA ASN A 258 4.83 -2.48 18.48
C ASN A 258 5.38 -3.83 18.02
N GLY A 259 4.97 -4.93 18.63
CA GLY A 259 5.61 -6.24 18.43
C GLY A 259 5.28 -6.89 17.10
N ARG A 260 4.04 -6.78 16.60
CA ARG A 260 3.56 -7.46 15.39
C ARG A 260 3.16 -6.49 14.28
N GLN A 261 2.30 -5.52 14.57
CA GLN A 261 1.79 -4.57 13.56
C GLN A 261 1.56 -3.18 14.19
N GLY A 262 1.73 -2.13 13.38
CA GLY A 262 1.28 -0.80 13.77
C GLY A 262 -0.24 -0.70 13.72
N LEU A 263 -0.85 -1.20 12.63
CA LEU A 263 -2.29 -1.31 12.41
C LEU A 263 -2.60 -2.67 11.78
N SER A 264 -3.44 -3.45 12.44
CA SER A 264 -3.99 -4.73 11.97
C SER A 264 -5.46 -4.55 11.62
N VAL A 265 -5.87 -4.99 10.42
CA VAL A 265 -7.25 -4.90 9.96
C VAL A 265 -7.68 -6.26 9.41
N THR A 266 -8.47 -6.98 10.17
CA THR A 266 -8.97 -8.32 9.80
C THR A 266 -10.45 -8.32 9.41
N GLY A 267 -11.12 -7.18 9.54
CA GLY A 267 -12.49 -6.97 9.08
C GLY A 267 -12.90 -5.51 9.20
N VAL A 268 -13.29 -4.88 8.09
CA VAL A 268 -13.83 -3.50 8.08
C VAL A 268 -14.53 -3.18 6.76
N SER A 269 -15.54 -2.35 6.80
CA SER A 269 -16.07 -1.63 5.65
C SER A 269 -16.09 -0.13 5.92
N GLY A 270 -15.05 0.56 5.46
CA GLY A 270 -14.86 2.00 5.70
C GLY A 270 -13.87 2.31 6.82
N LEU A 271 -12.59 2.39 6.46
CA LEU A 271 -11.52 2.88 7.33
C LEU A 271 -10.73 3.97 6.60
N ARG A 272 -10.50 5.07 7.29
CA ARG A 272 -9.66 6.15 6.79
C ARG A 272 -8.57 6.49 7.80
N ALA A 273 -7.31 6.36 7.39
CA ALA A 273 -6.15 6.83 8.16
C ALA A 273 -5.53 8.03 7.46
N VAL A 274 -5.32 9.12 8.19
CA VAL A 274 -4.77 10.38 7.66
C VAL A 274 -3.68 10.91 8.56
N ASN A 275 -2.55 11.29 7.97
CA ASN A 275 -1.38 11.83 8.68
C ASN A 275 -0.89 10.89 9.79
N CYS A 276 -0.92 9.58 9.56
CA CYS A 276 -0.52 8.59 10.56
C CYS A 276 0.88 8.03 10.27
N SER A 277 1.58 7.62 11.33
CA SER A 277 2.84 6.87 11.24
C SER A 277 2.65 5.48 11.84
N PHE A 278 3.02 4.45 11.06
CA PHE A 278 3.02 3.05 11.45
C PHE A 278 4.43 2.50 11.22
N SER A 279 5.31 2.65 12.21
CA SER A 279 6.74 2.50 11.99
C SER A 279 7.43 1.71 13.10
N HIS A 280 8.65 1.23 12.84
CA HIS A 280 9.50 0.49 13.76
C HIS A 280 8.85 -0.75 14.41
N THR A 281 7.87 -1.34 13.76
CA THR A 281 7.23 -2.57 14.22
C THR A 281 8.26 -3.71 14.31
N GLY A 282 8.21 -4.51 15.38
CA GLY A 282 9.14 -5.61 15.62
C GLY A 282 10.58 -5.16 15.93
N ARG A 283 10.76 -3.91 16.40
CA ARG A 283 12.10 -3.33 16.69
C ARG A 283 12.38 -3.15 18.19
N VAL A 284 11.44 -3.48 19.06
CA VAL A 284 11.68 -3.47 20.51
C VAL A 284 12.61 -4.61 20.87
N VAL A 285 13.70 -4.32 21.53
CA VAL A 285 14.57 -5.35 22.11
C VAL A 285 14.11 -5.66 23.52
N ILE A 286 13.96 -6.94 23.84
CA ILE A 286 13.75 -7.42 25.20
C ILE A 286 15.14 -7.72 25.79
N PRO A 287 15.65 -6.91 26.71
CA PRO A 287 17.04 -7.03 27.15
C PRO A 287 17.37 -8.40 27.75
N ALA A 288 16.45 -8.98 28.50
CA ALA A 288 16.63 -10.29 29.14
C ALA A 288 16.81 -11.43 28.14
N LEU A 289 16.29 -11.29 26.93
CA LEU A 289 16.40 -12.30 25.87
C LEU A 289 17.48 -11.95 24.83
N GLY A 290 17.98 -10.71 24.81
CA GLY A 290 18.87 -10.21 23.76
C GLY A 290 18.25 -10.27 22.34
N LYS A 291 16.92 -10.37 22.24
CA LYS A 291 16.19 -10.53 20.99
C LYS A 291 15.14 -9.44 20.83
N ALA A 292 14.83 -9.12 19.58
CA ALA A 292 13.72 -8.24 19.28
C ALA A 292 12.39 -8.94 19.55
N LEU A 293 11.44 -8.21 20.09
CA LEU A 293 10.04 -8.60 20.14
C LEU A 293 9.49 -8.49 18.73
N PHE A 294 9.33 -9.63 18.10
CA PHE A 294 8.89 -9.72 16.71
C PHE A 294 8.00 -10.94 16.52
N SER A 295 6.87 -10.72 15.91
CA SER A 295 6.00 -11.77 15.37
C SER A 295 5.63 -11.43 13.92
N SER A 296 5.52 -12.45 13.07
CA SER A 296 5.12 -12.27 11.68
C SER A 296 3.70 -11.66 11.58
N PRO A 297 3.45 -10.78 10.60
CA PRO A 297 4.36 -10.33 9.55
C PRO A 297 5.32 -9.20 9.96
N GLY A 298 5.21 -8.61 11.12
CA GLY A 298 6.05 -7.49 11.56
C GLY A 298 5.84 -6.21 10.74
N ALA A 299 4.62 -6.02 10.23
CA ALA A 299 4.30 -4.98 9.27
C ALA A 299 3.93 -3.64 9.92
N GLY A 300 4.08 -2.56 9.16
CA GLY A 300 3.52 -1.26 9.58
C GLY A 300 2.00 -1.28 9.56
N VAL A 301 1.42 -1.72 8.45
CA VAL A 301 -0.02 -1.92 8.28
C VAL A 301 -0.25 -3.28 7.65
N ASP A 302 -1.23 -4.01 8.17
CA ASP A 302 -1.65 -5.31 7.70
C ASP A 302 -3.15 -5.33 7.45
N LEU A 303 -3.54 -5.66 6.21
CA LEU A 303 -4.91 -5.70 5.73
C LEU A 303 -5.23 -7.14 5.31
N GLU A 304 -5.73 -7.96 6.24
CA GLU A 304 -6.00 -9.38 6.03
C GLU A 304 -7.46 -9.73 6.39
N PRO A 305 -8.33 -10.00 5.42
CA PRO A 305 -9.71 -10.41 5.70
C PRO A 305 -9.79 -11.87 6.19
N GLU A 306 -9.33 -12.12 7.42
CA GLU A 306 -9.26 -13.48 7.98
C GLU A 306 -10.63 -14.16 8.13
N SER A 307 -11.62 -13.43 8.59
CA SER A 307 -12.98 -13.97 8.84
C SER A 307 -14.10 -13.04 8.41
N GLY A 308 -13.78 -12.05 7.60
CA GLY A 308 -14.71 -11.05 7.13
C GLY A 308 -14.28 -10.50 5.78
N PHE A 309 -14.33 -9.19 5.66
CA PHE A 309 -13.89 -8.48 4.48
C PHE A 309 -13.19 -7.18 4.84
N VAL A 310 -12.27 -6.76 3.97
CA VAL A 310 -11.57 -5.48 4.09
C VAL A 310 -11.95 -4.63 2.88
N LYS A 311 -12.85 -3.66 3.08
CA LYS A 311 -13.40 -2.83 2.01
C LYS A 311 -13.33 -1.35 2.37
N ASN A 312 -13.22 -0.50 1.34
CA ASN A 312 -13.26 0.95 1.48
C ASN A 312 -12.20 1.46 2.48
N VAL A 313 -10.97 0.99 2.34
CA VAL A 313 -9.84 1.41 3.18
C VAL A 313 -9.03 2.47 2.45
N ARG A 314 -8.77 3.58 3.12
CA ARG A 314 -7.91 4.65 2.61
C ARG A 314 -6.84 5.05 3.62
N LEU A 315 -5.59 4.92 3.22
CA LEU A 315 -4.43 5.51 3.90
C LEU A 315 -3.99 6.74 3.12
N ASP A 316 -3.94 7.92 3.74
CA ASP A 316 -3.58 9.17 3.10
C ASP A 316 -2.54 9.94 3.90
N ASN A 317 -1.46 10.36 3.26
CA ASN A 317 -0.33 11.02 3.90
C ASN A 317 0.23 10.25 5.11
N CYS A 318 0.36 8.93 4.97
CA CYS A 318 0.88 8.05 6.01
C CYS A 318 2.37 7.73 5.79
N ARG A 319 3.05 7.35 6.89
CA ARG A 319 4.44 6.92 6.89
C ARG A 319 4.53 5.50 7.43
N LEU A 320 5.05 4.58 6.62
CA LEU A 320 5.23 3.18 6.96
C LEU A 320 6.72 2.85 6.77
N VAL A 321 7.51 3.03 7.83
CA VAL A 321 8.97 3.10 7.71
C VAL A 321 9.67 2.23 8.74
N ASN A 322 10.70 1.52 8.33
CA ASN A 322 11.61 0.77 9.21
C ASN A 322 10.94 -0.33 10.05
N ASN A 323 9.91 -0.95 9.54
CA ASN A 323 9.33 -2.11 10.16
C ASN A 323 10.24 -3.34 9.98
N ALA A 324 10.19 -4.29 10.89
CA ALA A 324 11.00 -5.51 10.79
C ALA A 324 10.52 -6.42 9.66
N GLY A 325 9.22 -6.39 9.38
CA GLY A 325 8.61 -6.98 8.21
C GLY A 325 8.32 -5.95 7.11
N GLN A 326 7.16 -6.06 6.50
CA GLN A 326 6.72 -5.20 5.40
C GLN A 326 6.34 -3.78 5.89
N ALA A 327 6.41 -2.80 5.00
CA ALA A 327 5.75 -1.54 5.27
C ALA A 327 4.21 -1.72 5.24
N LEU A 328 3.71 -2.38 4.18
CA LEU A 328 2.30 -2.71 4.00
C LEU A 328 2.15 -4.18 3.59
N VAL A 329 1.25 -4.88 4.25
CA VAL A 329 0.69 -6.16 3.81
C VAL A 329 -0.76 -5.94 3.38
N ALA A 330 -1.14 -6.49 2.23
CA ALA A 330 -2.50 -6.62 1.78
C ALA A 330 -2.63 -8.05 1.24
N ASP A 331 -2.62 -8.99 2.15
CA ASP A 331 -2.67 -10.42 1.88
C ASP A 331 -4.08 -10.97 2.09
N ARG A 332 -4.31 -12.15 1.62
CA ARG A 332 -5.56 -12.86 1.85
C ARG A 332 -5.27 -14.26 2.35
N PRO A 333 -6.14 -14.78 3.22
CA PRO A 333 -6.02 -16.15 3.69
C PRO A 333 -6.04 -17.15 2.52
N ALA A 334 -5.51 -18.32 2.75
CA ALA A 334 -5.52 -19.40 1.78
C ALA A 334 -6.96 -19.69 1.31
N GLY A 335 -7.20 -19.42 0.05
CA GLY A 335 -8.52 -19.52 -0.58
C GLY A 335 -8.80 -18.34 -1.51
N ASP A 336 -9.50 -18.59 -2.60
CA ASP A 336 -9.70 -17.59 -3.64
C ASP A 336 -11.06 -16.88 -3.45
N HIS A 337 -11.11 -15.97 -2.49
CA HIS A 337 -12.30 -15.15 -2.19
C HIS A 337 -12.06 -13.67 -2.51
N PRO A 338 -11.99 -13.28 -3.80
CA PRO A 338 -11.70 -11.90 -4.20
C PRO A 338 -12.77 -10.90 -3.77
N GLU A 339 -13.98 -11.36 -3.48
CA GLU A 339 -15.08 -10.53 -2.98
C GLU A 339 -14.84 -10.00 -1.56
N THR A 340 -13.89 -10.59 -0.82
CA THR A 340 -13.56 -10.14 0.54
C THR A 340 -12.79 -8.82 0.56
N THR A 341 -12.23 -8.40 -0.58
CA THR A 341 -11.41 -7.20 -0.67
C THR A 341 -11.90 -6.27 -1.77
N LYS A 342 -12.14 -5.00 -1.45
CA LYS A 342 -12.60 -4.01 -2.44
C LYS A 342 -12.20 -2.60 -2.03
N ASN A 343 -11.78 -1.80 -3.03
CA ASN A 343 -11.55 -0.36 -2.89
C ASN A 343 -10.55 -0.02 -1.78
N ILE A 344 -9.32 -0.55 -1.89
CA ILE A 344 -8.21 -0.20 -1.02
C ILE A 344 -7.33 0.82 -1.71
N VAL A 345 -7.14 1.99 -1.10
CA VAL A 345 -6.35 3.10 -1.66
C VAL A 345 -5.30 3.57 -0.66
N ILE A 346 -4.04 3.51 -1.09
CA ILE A 346 -2.92 4.12 -0.39
C ILE A 346 -2.50 5.36 -1.19
N ALA A 347 -2.59 6.54 -0.59
CA ALA A 347 -2.34 7.80 -1.27
C ALA A 347 -1.31 8.67 -0.55
N ASN A 348 -0.52 9.43 -1.31
CA ASN A 348 0.40 10.46 -0.81
C ASN A 348 1.33 9.98 0.32
N SER A 349 1.61 8.69 0.38
CA SER A 349 2.24 8.02 1.52
C SER A 349 3.67 7.59 1.21
N LEU A 350 4.47 7.45 2.27
CA LEU A 350 5.84 6.94 2.20
C LEU A 350 5.88 5.50 2.72
N LEU A 351 6.26 4.58 1.84
CA LEU A 351 6.57 3.20 2.16
C LEU A 351 8.08 2.99 2.02
N TRP A 352 8.75 2.58 3.09
CA TRP A 352 10.19 2.37 3.08
C TRP A 352 10.54 1.01 3.68
N GLY A 353 10.55 0.01 2.84
CA GLY A 353 10.92 -1.35 3.21
C GLY A 353 12.43 -1.54 3.17
N ILE A 354 13.09 -1.37 4.29
CA ILE A 354 14.55 -1.50 4.38
C ILE A 354 15.01 -2.86 4.85
N THR A 355 14.12 -3.67 5.37
CA THR A 355 14.43 -4.99 5.95
C THR A 355 13.58 -6.12 5.40
N ASN A 356 12.54 -5.80 4.66
CA ASN A 356 11.66 -6.72 3.99
C ASN A 356 10.92 -5.98 2.86
N TRP A 357 9.85 -6.56 2.31
CA TRP A 357 9.04 -5.96 1.26
C TRP A 357 8.49 -4.59 1.66
N SER A 358 8.53 -3.61 0.77
CA SER A 358 7.82 -2.34 1.01
C SER A 358 6.31 -2.54 0.94
N ALA A 359 5.83 -3.37 0.03
CA ALA A 359 4.43 -3.76 -0.04
C ALA A 359 4.31 -5.20 -0.54
N TRP A 360 3.58 -6.00 0.20
CA TRP A 360 3.17 -7.35 -0.18
C TRP A 360 1.68 -7.32 -0.49
N VAL A 361 1.32 -7.46 -1.77
CA VAL A 361 -0.06 -7.30 -2.23
C VAL A 361 -0.49 -8.55 -2.99
N THR A 362 -1.27 -9.41 -2.38
CA THR A 362 -1.91 -10.55 -3.06
C THR A 362 -3.40 -10.34 -3.30
N GLN A 363 -3.99 -9.35 -2.61
CA GLN A 363 -5.39 -8.99 -2.76
C GLN A 363 -5.66 -8.18 -4.03
N PRO A 364 -6.83 -8.36 -4.69
CA PRO A 364 -7.26 -7.51 -5.78
C PRO A 364 -7.68 -6.11 -5.31
N ASN A 365 -7.81 -5.18 -6.26
CA ASN A 365 -8.36 -3.84 -6.06
C ASN A 365 -7.55 -2.96 -5.09
N VAL A 366 -6.23 -3.13 -5.04
CA VAL A 366 -5.34 -2.26 -4.27
C VAL A 366 -4.70 -1.24 -5.19
N GLN A 367 -4.87 0.04 -4.86
CA GLN A 367 -4.34 1.16 -5.62
C GLN A 367 -3.41 2.01 -4.78
N PHE A 368 -2.26 2.35 -5.35
CA PHE A 368 -1.30 3.32 -4.82
C PHE A 368 -1.35 4.58 -5.67
N THR A 369 -1.51 5.75 -5.04
CA THR A 369 -1.57 7.04 -5.75
C THR A 369 -0.59 8.03 -5.13
N ASN A 370 0.29 8.61 -5.94
CA ASN A 370 1.29 9.61 -5.53
C ASN A 370 2.16 9.14 -4.34
N CYS A 371 2.41 7.84 -4.22
CA CYS A 371 3.23 7.29 -3.14
C CYS A 371 4.71 7.37 -3.50
N ARG A 372 5.54 7.50 -2.45
CA ARG A 372 6.98 7.27 -2.52
C ARG A 372 7.28 5.90 -1.95
N ILE A 373 7.83 5.02 -2.77
CA ILE A 373 8.10 3.63 -2.41
C ILE A 373 9.60 3.42 -2.52
N TYR A 374 10.27 3.34 -1.37
CA TYR A 374 11.72 3.31 -1.28
C TYR A 374 12.21 1.99 -0.72
N GLY A 375 13.33 1.54 -1.21
CA GLY A 375 14.06 0.41 -0.68
C GLY A 375 13.64 -0.92 -1.26
N ALA A 376 12.86 -1.70 -0.53
CA ALA A 376 12.58 -3.09 -0.84
C ALA A 376 11.49 -3.29 -1.91
N PHE A 377 11.15 -4.56 -2.13
CA PHE A 377 10.21 -4.99 -3.14
C PHE A 377 8.79 -4.46 -2.97
N VAL A 378 8.09 -4.42 -4.09
CA VAL A 378 6.64 -4.33 -4.12
C VAL A 378 6.12 -5.54 -4.90
N HIS A 379 5.28 -6.33 -4.28
CA HIS A 379 4.61 -7.47 -4.91
C HIS A 379 3.22 -7.05 -5.41
N GLY A 380 2.82 -7.51 -6.58
CA GLY A 380 1.49 -7.25 -7.16
C GLY A 380 0.57 -8.47 -7.09
N CYS A 381 -0.73 -8.26 -7.14
CA CYS A 381 -1.71 -9.32 -7.02
C CYS A 381 -1.88 -10.16 -8.30
N LYS A 382 -2.41 -11.37 -8.15
CA LYS A 382 -2.90 -12.23 -9.23
C LYS A 382 -4.32 -11.78 -9.65
N ALA A 383 -4.41 -10.77 -10.51
CA ALA A 383 -5.68 -10.25 -10.98
C ALA A 383 -6.34 -11.17 -12.00
N ARG A 384 -7.67 -11.31 -11.96
CA ARG A 384 -8.49 -12.00 -12.99
C ARG A 384 -8.80 -11.06 -14.14
N THR A 385 -8.95 -9.78 -13.84
CA THR A 385 -9.26 -8.72 -14.79
C THR A 385 -8.33 -7.52 -14.58
N PRO A 386 -8.14 -6.65 -15.58
CA PRO A 386 -7.38 -5.42 -15.41
C PRO A 386 -7.95 -4.48 -14.33
N ALA A 387 -9.23 -4.57 -14.02
CA ALA A 387 -9.89 -3.77 -12.99
C ALA A 387 -9.50 -4.21 -11.57
N GLU A 388 -9.19 -5.48 -11.38
CA GLU A 388 -8.74 -6.05 -10.11
C GLU A 388 -7.25 -5.88 -9.87
N ALA A 389 -6.48 -5.55 -10.90
CA ALA A 389 -5.03 -5.49 -10.84
C ALA A 389 -4.52 -4.45 -9.85
N THR A 390 -3.40 -4.75 -9.22
CA THR A 390 -2.63 -3.76 -8.45
C THR A 390 -2.30 -2.57 -9.35
N ARG A 391 -2.59 -1.36 -8.88
CA ARG A 391 -2.44 -0.14 -9.67
C ARG A 391 -1.59 0.90 -8.96
N PHE A 392 -0.61 1.42 -9.69
CA PHE A 392 0.23 2.53 -9.24
C PHE A 392 -0.01 3.74 -10.14
N VAL A 393 -0.35 4.88 -9.56
CA VAL A 393 -0.62 6.13 -10.28
C VAL A 393 0.24 7.26 -9.70
N GLY A 394 1.10 7.85 -10.51
CA GLY A 394 1.98 8.96 -10.08
C GLY A 394 2.99 8.59 -9.01
N CYS A 395 3.26 7.29 -8.80
CA CYS A 395 4.18 6.82 -7.77
C CYS A 395 5.64 6.97 -8.18
N THR A 396 6.50 7.19 -7.19
CA THR A 396 7.95 7.15 -7.35
C THR A 396 8.51 5.92 -6.66
N PHE A 397 9.20 5.09 -7.43
CA PHE A 397 9.97 3.95 -6.95
C PHE A 397 11.45 4.32 -6.95
N GLU A 398 12.10 4.21 -5.80
CA GLU A 398 13.50 4.57 -5.68
C GLU A 398 14.19 3.67 -4.64
N ASN A 399 15.35 3.14 -4.98
CA ASN A 399 16.14 2.39 -4.02
C ASN A 399 16.99 3.35 -3.19
N ARG A 400 16.58 3.58 -1.94
CA ARG A 400 17.27 4.46 -0.98
C ARG A 400 17.68 3.73 0.26
N ALA A 401 18.89 4.01 0.74
CA ALA A 401 19.29 3.65 2.09
C ALA A 401 18.52 4.48 3.13
N TYR A 402 18.11 3.84 4.22
CA TYR A 402 17.49 4.52 5.36
C TYR A 402 18.49 4.61 6.50
N ARG A 403 18.92 5.81 6.87
CA ARG A 403 19.91 6.05 7.95
C ARG A 403 21.15 5.17 7.81
N GLY A 404 21.68 5.05 6.59
CA GLY A 404 22.85 4.22 6.30
C GLY A 404 22.59 2.71 6.16
N GLN A 405 21.37 2.23 6.40
CA GLN A 405 20.99 0.85 6.14
C GLN A 405 20.64 0.68 4.66
N PRO A 406 21.21 -0.31 3.95
CA PRO A 406 20.89 -0.55 2.56
C PRO A 406 19.43 -0.99 2.40
N ALA A 407 18.89 -0.84 1.20
CA ALA A 407 17.60 -1.40 0.88
C ALA A 407 17.65 -2.94 0.94
N TYR A 408 16.54 -3.54 1.33
CA TYR A 408 16.37 -4.98 1.26
C TYR A 408 16.01 -5.41 -0.17
N GLY A 409 16.83 -6.28 -0.74
CA GLY A 409 16.58 -6.88 -2.04
C GLY A 409 16.99 -6.02 -3.24
N PRO A 410 17.19 -6.66 -4.41
CA PRO A 410 17.76 -6.03 -5.59
C PRO A 410 16.73 -5.35 -6.50
N PHE A 411 15.42 -5.50 -6.28
CA PHE A 411 14.37 -5.02 -7.19
C PHE A 411 13.49 -3.97 -6.55
N MET A 412 12.94 -3.05 -7.33
CA MET A 412 11.95 -2.08 -6.87
C MET A 412 10.52 -2.60 -7.01
N LEU A 413 10.22 -3.33 -8.08
CA LEU A 413 8.97 -4.01 -8.31
C LEU A 413 9.26 -5.45 -8.72
N HIS A 414 8.70 -6.39 -8.02
CA HIS A 414 8.85 -7.82 -8.30
C HIS A 414 7.50 -8.46 -8.64
N SER A 415 7.54 -9.36 -9.61
CA SER A 415 6.45 -10.27 -9.91
C SER A 415 7.02 -11.67 -10.14
N ASP A 416 6.62 -12.60 -9.32
CA ASP A 416 7.02 -14.01 -9.36
C ASP A 416 6.18 -14.86 -10.33
N GLY A 417 5.44 -14.23 -11.25
CA GLY A 417 4.50 -14.89 -12.14
C GLY A 417 3.09 -15.05 -11.57
N GLN A 418 2.88 -14.65 -10.31
CA GLN A 418 1.54 -14.58 -9.71
C GLN A 418 0.82 -13.26 -10.06
N ALA A 419 1.56 -12.14 -10.11
CA ALA A 419 0.99 -10.85 -10.45
C ALA A 419 0.59 -10.78 -11.92
N ARG A 420 -0.63 -10.29 -12.17
CA ARG A 420 -1.20 -10.13 -13.52
C ARG A 420 -1.70 -8.72 -13.74
N SER A 421 -1.53 -8.23 -14.96
CA SER A 421 -2.10 -6.95 -15.42
C SER A 421 -1.75 -5.74 -14.53
N VAL A 422 -0.58 -5.73 -13.86
CA VAL A 422 -0.15 -4.62 -13.01
C VAL A 422 -0.18 -3.31 -13.80
N GLN A 423 -0.88 -2.31 -13.27
CA GLN A 423 -1.07 -1.02 -13.93
C GLN A 423 -0.11 0.02 -13.36
N LEU A 424 0.70 0.63 -14.20
CA LEU A 424 1.66 1.68 -13.85
C LEU A 424 1.37 2.92 -14.69
N VAL A 425 0.84 3.96 -14.08
CA VAL A 425 0.41 5.18 -14.77
C VAL A 425 1.19 6.38 -14.24
N ASN A 426 1.93 7.05 -15.11
CA ASN A 426 2.74 8.22 -14.79
C ASN A 426 3.71 7.98 -13.61
N CYS A 427 4.24 6.75 -13.50
CA CYS A 427 5.18 6.38 -12.46
C CYS A 427 6.62 6.72 -12.85
N ARG A 428 7.44 6.98 -11.83
CA ARG A 428 8.86 7.26 -11.98
C ARG A 428 9.67 6.19 -11.24
N PHE A 429 10.58 5.54 -11.96
CA PHE A 429 11.54 4.60 -11.42
C PHE A 429 12.93 5.22 -11.43
N VAL A 430 13.60 5.25 -10.28
CA VAL A 430 14.97 5.81 -10.15
C VAL A 430 15.88 4.73 -9.60
N GLY A 431 16.70 4.16 -10.46
CA GLY A 431 17.64 3.09 -10.12
C GLY A 431 18.98 3.66 -9.69
N SER A 432 19.31 3.57 -8.41
CA SER A 432 20.60 4.00 -7.85
C SER A 432 21.57 2.82 -7.68
N TYR A 433 21.09 1.63 -7.34
CA TYR A 433 21.87 0.41 -7.17
C TYR A 433 21.02 -0.89 -7.17
N ALA A 434 19.75 -0.79 -7.53
CA ALA A 434 18.87 -1.94 -7.71
C ALA A 434 18.19 -1.88 -9.07
N TYR A 435 17.64 -3.03 -9.47
CA TYR A 435 16.86 -3.12 -10.69
C TYR A 435 15.52 -2.43 -10.54
N PHE A 436 14.98 -1.97 -11.66
CA PHE A 436 13.66 -1.37 -11.65
C PHE A 436 12.59 -2.43 -11.44
N ILE A 437 12.57 -3.45 -12.28
CA ILE A 437 11.50 -4.44 -12.32
C ILE A 437 12.09 -5.81 -12.63
N HIS A 438 11.70 -6.79 -11.85
CA HIS A 438 11.96 -8.19 -12.12
C HIS A 438 10.63 -8.94 -12.24
N ALA A 439 10.18 -9.17 -13.46
CA ALA A 439 9.10 -10.08 -13.76
C ALA A 439 9.71 -11.37 -14.32
N SER A 440 9.67 -12.45 -13.55
CA SER A 440 10.16 -13.76 -13.96
C SER A 440 9.03 -14.77 -13.82
N PRO A 441 8.10 -14.80 -14.76
CA PRO A 441 6.98 -15.71 -14.68
C PRO A 441 7.44 -17.12 -15.04
N SER A 442 7.19 -18.05 -14.16
CA SER A 442 7.40 -19.49 -14.41
C SER A 442 6.39 -20.05 -15.42
N GLN A 443 5.22 -19.41 -15.54
CA GLN A 443 4.14 -19.75 -16.48
C GLN A 443 3.39 -18.47 -16.87
N LEU A 444 3.78 -17.85 -17.97
CA LEU A 444 3.03 -16.74 -18.54
C LEU A 444 1.91 -17.24 -19.43
N ASP A 445 0.69 -17.10 -18.98
CA ASP A 445 -0.43 -17.03 -19.88
C ASP A 445 -0.51 -15.64 -20.55
N SER A 446 -1.34 -15.51 -21.58
CA SER A 446 -1.51 -14.24 -22.31
C SER A 446 -2.07 -13.07 -21.48
N ALA A 447 -2.45 -13.32 -20.22
CA ALA A 447 -3.01 -12.33 -19.31
C ALA A 447 -1.99 -11.69 -18.35
N SER A 448 -0.75 -12.17 -18.36
CA SER A 448 0.32 -11.72 -17.44
C SER A 448 1.07 -10.53 -18.02
N PHE A 449 0.47 -9.33 -18.03
CA PHE A 449 1.08 -8.15 -18.60
C PHE A 449 1.27 -7.03 -17.57
N PHE A 450 2.42 -6.35 -17.70
CA PHE A 450 2.61 -5.02 -17.15
C PHE A 450 2.06 -3.99 -18.14
N HIS A 451 1.19 -3.13 -17.66
CA HIS A 451 0.64 -2.01 -18.42
C HIS A 451 1.30 -0.71 -17.95
N LEU A 452 2.16 -0.16 -18.78
CA LEU A 452 2.93 1.05 -18.54
C LEU A 452 2.34 2.21 -19.35
N ARG A 453 1.94 3.26 -18.67
CA ARG A 453 1.41 4.46 -19.31
C ARG A 453 2.11 5.70 -18.78
N GLY A 454 2.85 6.40 -19.63
CA GLY A 454 3.50 7.65 -19.25
C GLY A 454 4.60 7.53 -18.21
N CYS A 455 5.25 6.36 -18.09
CA CYS A 455 6.27 6.10 -17.07
C CYS A 455 7.65 6.61 -17.49
N SER A 456 8.53 6.86 -16.50
CA SER A 456 9.92 7.18 -16.73
C SER A 456 10.83 6.24 -15.94
N PHE A 457 11.84 5.71 -16.62
CA PHE A 457 12.90 4.88 -16.07
C PHE A 457 14.20 5.67 -16.12
N ILE A 458 14.78 5.91 -14.96
CA ILE A 458 15.93 6.79 -14.77
C ILE A 458 17.06 5.95 -14.19
N TYR A 459 18.06 5.68 -15.00
CA TYR A 459 19.28 5.04 -14.56
C TYR A 459 20.15 6.08 -13.86
N ASP A 460 20.27 6.00 -12.54
CA ASP A 460 20.97 6.97 -11.71
C ASP A 460 21.93 6.28 -10.72
N TYR A 461 23.00 5.69 -11.25
CA TYR A 461 24.00 4.98 -10.47
C TYR A 461 25.42 5.31 -10.92
N THR A 462 26.35 5.27 -9.98
CA THR A 462 27.79 5.48 -10.25
C THR A 462 28.50 4.19 -10.66
N ALA A 463 28.01 3.04 -10.20
CA ALA A 463 28.45 1.72 -10.60
C ALA A 463 27.23 0.84 -10.86
N PRO A 464 27.17 0.11 -12.00
CA PRO A 464 26.06 -0.81 -12.25
C PRO A 464 26.15 -2.00 -11.30
N PRO A 465 25.00 -2.59 -10.94
CA PRO A 465 24.97 -3.88 -10.28
C PRO A 465 25.63 -4.94 -11.18
N GLU A 466 26.56 -5.71 -10.65
CA GLU A 466 27.25 -6.74 -11.43
C GLU A 466 26.28 -7.85 -11.92
N GLY A 467 26.44 -8.23 -13.17
CA GLY A 467 25.80 -9.40 -13.78
C GLY A 467 24.30 -9.35 -13.95
N SER A 468 23.70 -8.17 -14.01
CA SER A 468 22.28 -8.03 -13.85
C SER A 468 21.59 -7.19 -14.91
N TYR A 469 20.37 -7.53 -15.19
CA TYR A 469 19.52 -6.86 -16.15
C TYR A 469 18.09 -6.80 -15.63
N ASP A 470 17.42 -5.71 -15.95
CA ASP A 470 15.98 -5.58 -15.69
C ASP A 470 15.20 -6.56 -16.58
N LYS A 471 14.21 -7.23 -15.99
CA LYS A 471 13.29 -8.10 -16.72
C LYS A 471 11.88 -7.54 -16.66
N LEU A 472 11.37 -7.12 -17.78
CA LEU A 472 10.01 -6.62 -17.92
C LEU A 472 9.30 -7.46 -19.00
N MET A 473 8.83 -8.62 -18.57
CA MET A 473 8.16 -9.59 -19.44
C MET A 473 6.69 -9.26 -19.65
N GLY A 474 6.14 -9.57 -20.83
CA GLY A 474 4.74 -9.35 -21.16
C GLY A 474 4.29 -7.91 -20.95
N VAL A 475 4.91 -6.96 -21.65
CA VAL A 475 4.71 -5.54 -21.41
C VAL A 475 3.87 -4.86 -22.49
N VAL A 476 2.99 -3.97 -22.05
CA VAL A 476 2.23 -3.05 -22.89
C VAL A 476 2.60 -1.62 -22.52
N PHE A 477 3.17 -0.88 -23.48
CA PHE A 477 3.43 0.55 -23.36
C PHE A 477 2.29 1.37 -23.96
N SER A 478 1.89 2.45 -23.28
CA SER A 478 0.96 3.45 -23.79
C SER A 478 1.31 4.83 -23.25
N GLY A 479 0.81 5.90 -23.86
CA GLY A 479 1.20 7.25 -23.50
C GLY A 479 2.72 7.47 -23.72
N ASN A 480 3.31 8.35 -22.94
CA ASN A 480 4.73 8.71 -23.10
C ASN A 480 5.59 7.96 -22.08
N THR A 481 6.43 7.04 -22.55
CA THR A 481 7.39 6.33 -21.70
C THR A 481 8.82 6.65 -22.15
N VAL A 482 9.71 6.88 -21.20
CA VAL A 482 11.10 7.24 -21.47
C VAL A 482 12.08 6.49 -20.57
N PHE A 483 13.15 5.99 -21.18
CA PHE A 483 14.34 5.46 -20.52
C PHE A 483 15.46 6.48 -20.69
N ARG A 484 16.04 6.97 -19.60
CA ARG A 484 17.08 8.01 -19.61
C ARG A 484 18.08 7.88 -18.48
N ASN A 485 19.22 8.55 -18.60
CA ASN A 485 20.14 8.69 -17.48
C ASN A 485 19.65 9.70 -16.45
N GLY A 486 19.93 9.41 -15.18
CA GLY A 486 19.95 10.38 -14.11
C GLY A 486 21.28 11.15 -14.03
N PRO A 487 21.37 12.13 -13.13
CA PRO A 487 22.54 13.02 -13.05
C PRO A 487 23.85 12.32 -12.64
N HIS A 488 23.79 11.18 -11.95
CA HIS A 488 24.98 10.48 -11.47
C HIS A 488 25.47 9.36 -12.38
N ARG A 489 24.67 8.94 -13.37
CA ARG A 489 25.10 7.89 -14.28
C ARG A 489 26.04 8.43 -15.34
N THR A 490 27.20 7.76 -15.53
CA THR A 490 28.08 8.02 -16.67
C THR A 490 27.71 7.11 -17.84
N SER A 491 28.01 7.55 -19.07
CA SER A 491 27.78 6.78 -20.30
C SER A 491 28.62 5.50 -20.40
N ALA A 492 29.66 5.37 -19.56
CA ALA A 492 30.51 4.18 -19.53
C ALA A 492 29.81 2.94 -18.96
N HIS A 493 28.77 3.13 -18.17
CA HIS A 493 28.02 2.01 -17.55
C HIS A 493 26.93 1.50 -18.49
N ARG A 494 26.92 0.21 -18.73
CA ARG A 494 25.89 -0.47 -19.52
C ARG A 494 24.64 -0.69 -18.68
N SER A 495 23.46 -0.53 -19.29
CA SER A 495 22.17 -0.90 -18.72
C SER A 495 21.48 -1.84 -19.69
N ASP A 496 21.01 -2.97 -19.18
CA ASP A 496 20.33 -3.98 -19.96
C ASP A 496 18.91 -4.18 -19.48
N MET A 497 17.97 -4.36 -20.40
CA MET A 497 16.58 -4.67 -20.09
C MET A 497 16.02 -5.69 -21.09
N ILE A 498 15.36 -6.72 -20.58
CA ILE A 498 14.62 -7.68 -21.38
C ILE A 498 13.14 -7.31 -21.36
N LEU A 499 12.57 -7.15 -22.53
CA LEU A 499 11.16 -6.86 -22.79
C LEU A 499 10.49 -8.08 -23.45
N GLY A 500 9.16 -8.14 -23.37
CA GLY A 500 8.40 -9.19 -24.04
C GLY A 500 8.26 -10.47 -23.23
N ASN A 501 7.87 -11.55 -23.90
CA ASN A 501 7.70 -12.86 -23.29
C ASN A 501 8.16 -13.96 -24.24
N PRO A 502 9.24 -14.67 -23.95
CA PRO A 502 9.74 -15.73 -24.82
C PRO A 502 8.86 -16.98 -24.86
N ALA A 503 8.08 -17.24 -23.81
CA ALA A 503 7.30 -18.48 -23.67
C ALA A 503 5.90 -18.40 -24.33
N ALA A 504 5.35 -17.22 -24.44
CA ALA A 504 4.08 -17.00 -25.11
C ALA A 504 4.32 -16.14 -26.33
N ALA A 505 4.04 -16.49 -27.52
CA ALA A 505 4.18 -15.68 -28.76
C ALA A 505 3.62 -14.22 -28.66
N ALA A 506 3.59 -13.67 -27.47
CA ALA A 506 3.08 -12.36 -27.11
C ALA A 506 4.14 -11.29 -27.35
N SER A 507 3.87 -10.42 -28.30
CA SER A 507 4.69 -9.26 -28.62
C SER A 507 4.70 -8.24 -27.49
N THR A 508 5.83 -7.55 -27.30
CA THR A 508 5.83 -6.25 -26.63
C THR A 508 4.96 -5.29 -27.46
N VAL A 509 4.01 -4.64 -26.81
CA VAL A 509 3.00 -3.83 -27.50
C VAL A 509 3.17 -2.35 -27.15
N VAL A 510 3.27 -1.50 -28.17
CA VAL A 510 3.24 -0.03 -28.00
C VAL A 510 1.95 0.51 -28.61
N ARG A 511 1.07 1.04 -27.77
CA ARG A 511 -0.26 1.51 -28.16
C ARG A 511 -0.30 3.02 -28.41
N ALA A 512 -1.06 3.41 -29.39
CA ALA A 512 -1.38 4.82 -29.65
C ALA A 512 -2.49 5.34 -28.69
N PRO A 513 -2.52 6.67 -28.39
CA PRO A 513 -1.47 7.64 -28.71
C PRO A 513 -0.30 7.56 -27.73
N GLY A 514 0.89 7.97 -28.17
CA GLY A 514 2.01 8.08 -27.27
C GLY A 514 3.40 8.08 -27.89
N SER A 515 4.41 8.02 -27.03
CA SER A 515 5.80 7.85 -27.42
C SER A 515 6.54 6.85 -26.52
N LEU A 516 7.53 6.18 -27.10
CA LEU A 516 8.48 5.34 -26.40
C LEU A 516 9.88 5.80 -26.79
N GLN A 517 10.70 6.21 -25.82
CA GLN A 517 11.98 6.81 -26.08
C GLN A 517 13.10 6.10 -25.31
N PHE A 518 14.10 5.61 -26.03
CA PHE A 518 15.30 5.01 -25.49
C PHE A 518 16.43 6.05 -25.60
N LEU A 519 16.69 6.74 -24.49
CA LEU A 519 17.60 7.88 -24.42
C LEU A 519 18.73 7.71 -23.38
N ALA A 520 18.81 6.54 -22.74
CA ALA A 520 19.88 6.22 -21.81
C ALA A 520 21.07 5.65 -22.57
N PRO A 521 22.17 6.42 -22.84
CA PRO A 521 23.31 5.93 -23.59
C PRO A 521 23.89 4.64 -23.02
N ASN A 522 24.58 3.86 -23.85
CA ASN A 522 25.13 2.56 -23.49
C ASN A 522 24.10 1.63 -22.84
N SER A 523 22.93 1.52 -23.48
CA SER A 523 21.82 0.70 -23.00
C SER A 523 21.32 -0.27 -24.07
N TYR A 524 20.97 -1.47 -23.62
CA TYR A 524 20.57 -2.57 -24.47
C TYR A 524 19.18 -3.04 -24.07
N TYR A 525 18.26 -3.02 -25.02
CA TYR A 525 16.87 -3.42 -24.83
C TYR A 525 16.56 -4.60 -25.75
N LEU A 526 16.40 -5.77 -25.16
CA LEU A 526 16.08 -7.00 -25.88
C LEU A 526 14.59 -7.27 -25.82
N VAL A 527 13.91 -7.21 -26.95
CA VAL A 527 12.54 -7.66 -27.11
C VAL A 527 12.55 -9.12 -27.51
N GLN A 528 12.05 -9.98 -26.62
CA GLN A 528 11.87 -11.41 -26.87
C GLN A 528 10.43 -11.69 -27.31
N GLY A 529 10.25 -12.41 -28.43
CA GLY A 529 8.98 -12.64 -29.06
C GLY A 529 8.74 -11.70 -30.23
N GLY A 530 7.84 -10.77 -30.15
CA GLY A 530 7.57 -9.79 -31.19
C GLY A 530 7.50 -8.36 -30.66
N LEU A 531 7.48 -7.39 -31.57
CA LEU A 531 7.27 -5.98 -31.24
C LEU A 531 6.16 -5.42 -32.12
N ASP A 532 5.03 -5.08 -31.48
CA ASP A 532 3.87 -4.50 -32.16
C ASP A 532 3.73 -3.02 -31.79
N ILE A 533 3.96 -2.13 -32.75
CA ILE A 533 3.91 -0.69 -32.55
C ILE A 533 2.73 -0.11 -33.33
N GLY A 534 1.66 0.26 -32.65
CA GLY A 534 0.55 1.01 -33.22
C GLY A 534 -0.29 0.25 -34.25
N ARG A 535 -0.43 -1.09 -34.14
CA ARG A 535 -1.20 -1.91 -35.08
C ARG A 535 -2.69 -1.49 -35.16
N ARG A 536 -3.27 -1.14 -34.00
CA ARG A 536 -4.67 -0.75 -33.88
C ARG A 536 -4.78 0.53 -33.05
N PRO A 537 -4.64 1.71 -33.69
CA PRO A 537 -4.88 2.97 -32.98
C PRO A 537 -6.35 3.05 -32.54
N ALA A 538 -6.61 3.61 -31.38
CA ALA A 538 -7.97 3.79 -30.87
C ALA A 538 -8.78 4.77 -31.72
N ARG A 539 -8.09 5.74 -32.34
CA ARG A 539 -8.65 6.68 -33.30
C ARG A 539 -7.74 6.76 -34.53
N PRO A 540 -8.26 7.01 -35.76
CA PRO A 540 -7.45 7.07 -36.96
C PRO A 540 -6.29 8.10 -36.93
N ARG A 541 -6.37 9.12 -36.08
CA ARG A 541 -5.36 10.17 -35.94
C ARG A 541 -4.35 9.89 -34.80
N ASP A 542 -4.59 8.87 -33.99
CA ASP A 542 -3.71 8.53 -32.90
C ASP A 542 -2.37 8.04 -33.47
N SER A 543 -1.28 8.63 -33.02
CA SER A 543 0.06 8.32 -33.48
C SER A 543 0.94 7.76 -32.39
N VAL A 544 1.94 6.98 -32.81
CA VAL A 544 3.01 6.50 -31.95
C VAL A 544 4.34 6.99 -32.47
N ASN A 545 5.13 7.57 -31.56
CA ASN A 545 6.51 7.95 -31.84
C ASN A 545 7.46 7.02 -31.05
N VAL A 546 8.37 6.33 -31.74
CA VAL A 546 9.44 5.56 -31.10
C VAL A 546 10.76 6.15 -31.48
N VAL A 547 11.62 6.43 -30.50
CA VAL A 547 12.95 7.01 -30.71
C VAL A 547 13.99 6.11 -30.06
N ILE A 548 14.96 5.67 -30.86
CA ILE A 548 16.18 5.01 -30.39
C ILE A 548 17.30 6.05 -30.46
N GLY A 549 17.72 6.57 -29.32
CA GLY A 549 18.70 7.61 -29.18
C GLY A 549 20.15 7.11 -29.37
N PRO A 550 21.14 8.00 -29.33
CA PRO A 550 22.56 7.65 -29.45
C PRO A 550 22.96 6.60 -28.38
N ASP A 551 23.80 5.66 -28.74
CA ASP A 551 24.34 4.59 -27.90
C ASP A 551 23.28 3.71 -27.22
N ASN A 552 22.05 3.70 -27.76
CA ASN A 552 21.01 2.76 -27.39
C ASN A 552 20.87 1.70 -28.47
N THR A 553 20.70 0.45 -28.03
CA THR A 553 20.44 -0.67 -28.92
C THR A 553 19.12 -1.31 -28.61
N LEU A 554 18.21 -1.32 -29.57
CA LEU A 554 16.95 -2.09 -29.49
C LEU A 554 17.09 -3.32 -30.38
N VAL A 555 16.93 -4.49 -29.78
CA VAL A 555 16.98 -5.77 -30.47
C VAL A 555 15.61 -6.43 -30.45
N VAL A 556 15.11 -6.82 -31.61
CA VAL A 556 13.92 -7.67 -31.75
C VAL A 556 14.39 -9.06 -32.14
N ASN A 557 14.13 -10.04 -31.29
CA ASN A 557 14.60 -11.41 -31.46
C ASN A 557 13.47 -12.42 -31.33
N GLU A 558 13.47 -13.39 -32.22
CA GLU A 558 12.60 -14.54 -32.08
C GLU A 558 13.24 -15.56 -31.12
N MET A 559 12.48 -16.02 -30.13
CA MET A 559 12.85 -17.11 -29.26
C MET A 559 11.75 -18.18 -29.27
N GLY A 560 12.13 -19.42 -29.61
CA GLY A 560 11.24 -20.57 -29.52
C GLY A 560 10.49 -20.96 -30.80
N GLY A 561 10.82 -20.42 -31.98
CA GLY A 561 10.27 -20.86 -33.27
C GLY A 561 8.80 -20.48 -33.50
N SER A 562 8.31 -19.46 -32.79
CA SER A 562 6.88 -19.06 -32.79
C SER A 562 6.51 -18.05 -33.88
N GLY A 563 7.45 -17.67 -34.79
CA GLY A 563 7.16 -16.73 -35.88
C GLY A 563 6.96 -15.29 -35.41
N ALA A 564 7.90 -14.75 -34.65
CA ALA A 564 7.84 -13.38 -34.16
C ALA A 564 7.68 -12.35 -35.28
N GLU A 565 6.85 -11.34 -35.05
CA GLU A 565 6.65 -10.22 -35.98
C GLU A 565 7.11 -8.90 -35.33
N PHE A 566 7.85 -8.11 -36.10
CA PHE A 566 8.09 -6.71 -35.83
C PHE A 566 7.19 -5.86 -36.73
N TYR A 567 6.18 -5.24 -36.12
CA TYR A 567 5.17 -4.49 -36.85
C TYR A 567 5.22 -2.99 -36.51
N VAL A 568 5.31 -2.15 -37.55
CA VAL A 568 5.25 -0.68 -37.46
C VAL A 568 3.95 -0.21 -38.07
N GLY A 569 2.99 0.23 -37.27
CA GLY A 569 1.63 0.57 -37.63
C GLY A 569 1.47 1.82 -38.50
N PRO A 570 0.30 2.04 -39.13
CA PRO A 570 0.10 3.08 -40.15
C PRO A 570 0.38 4.51 -39.69
N THR A 571 0.09 4.83 -38.43
CA THR A 571 0.31 6.16 -37.84
C THR A 571 1.56 6.20 -36.96
N THR A 572 2.45 5.22 -37.11
CA THR A 572 3.67 5.08 -36.32
C THR A 572 4.86 5.68 -37.05
N ARG A 573 5.69 6.42 -36.30
CA ARG A 573 7.01 6.84 -36.70
C ARG A 573 8.05 6.25 -35.75
N LEU A 574 8.90 5.36 -36.23
CA LEU A 574 10.07 4.87 -35.52
C LEU A 574 11.34 5.49 -36.12
N THR A 575 12.14 6.13 -35.29
CA THR A 575 13.35 6.81 -35.70
C THR A 575 14.56 6.26 -34.94
N VAL A 576 15.56 5.80 -35.68
CA VAL A 576 16.87 5.43 -35.16
C VAL A 576 17.79 6.63 -35.38
N LYS A 577 18.21 7.26 -34.29
CA LYS A 577 19.07 8.44 -34.31
C LYS A 577 20.54 8.06 -34.56
N LYS A 578 21.36 9.02 -35.03
CA LYS A 578 22.81 8.84 -35.19
C LYS A 578 23.41 8.18 -33.93
N GLY A 579 24.18 7.10 -34.11
CA GLY A 579 24.78 6.33 -33.03
C GLY A 579 23.83 5.35 -32.32
N GLY A 580 22.54 5.39 -32.60
CA GLY A 580 21.58 4.40 -32.12
C GLY A 580 21.56 3.15 -33.02
N SER A 581 21.06 2.02 -32.49
CA SER A 581 21.01 0.75 -33.22
C SER A 581 19.62 0.09 -33.10
N LEU A 582 19.11 -0.36 -34.25
CA LEU A 582 17.98 -1.27 -34.33
C LEU A 582 18.45 -2.57 -34.99
N GLU A 583 18.26 -3.68 -34.29
CA GLU A 583 18.65 -5.00 -34.77
C GLU A 583 17.48 -5.95 -34.78
N VAL A 584 17.27 -6.59 -35.90
CA VAL A 584 16.24 -7.60 -36.11
C VAL A 584 16.90 -8.92 -36.39
N LEU A 585 16.70 -9.88 -35.52
CA LEU A 585 17.43 -11.15 -35.50
C LEU A 585 16.49 -12.34 -35.78
N ARG A 586 17.08 -13.46 -36.25
CA ARG A 586 16.45 -14.77 -36.34
C ARG A 586 15.07 -14.74 -37.01
N ARG A 587 15.01 -14.72 -38.32
CA ARG A 587 13.75 -14.92 -39.09
C ARG A 587 12.53 -14.07 -38.67
N VAL A 588 12.71 -13.01 -37.85
CA VAL A 588 11.62 -12.12 -37.47
C VAL A 588 11.01 -11.51 -38.75
N LYS A 589 9.70 -11.66 -38.90
CA LYS A 589 8.96 -11.01 -39.99
C LYS A 589 8.80 -9.53 -39.68
N VAL A 590 9.29 -8.65 -40.57
CA VAL A 590 9.15 -7.19 -40.42
C VAL A 590 8.04 -6.68 -41.34
N THR A 591 7.03 -6.05 -40.75
CA THR A 591 5.94 -5.41 -41.50
C THR A 591 5.89 -3.91 -41.18
N ILE A 592 6.09 -3.07 -42.18
CA ILE A 592 6.09 -1.61 -42.03
C ILE A 592 4.87 -1.05 -42.79
N ALA A 593 3.88 -0.58 -42.03
CA ALA A 593 2.69 0.14 -42.54
C ALA A 593 2.81 1.67 -42.32
N GLY A 594 3.67 2.09 -41.39
CA GLY A 594 4.00 3.48 -41.06
C GLY A 594 5.40 3.88 -41.58
N GLN A 595 6.18 4.52 -40.73
CA GLN A 595 7.51 5.02 -41.09
C GLN A 595 8.60 4.43 -40.19
N LEU A 596 9.60 3.79 -40.78
CA LEU A 596 10.88 3.45 -40.15
C LEU A 596 11.97 4.30 -40.78
N ILE A 597 12.61 5.15 -39.98
CA ILE A 597 13.62 6.11 -40.42
C ILE A 597 14.93 5.78 -39.71
N VAL A 598 15.98 5.55 -40.45
CA VAL A 598 17.34 5.34 -39.95
C VAL A 598 18.22 6.52 -40.43
N GLU A 599 18.71 7.31 -39.49
CA GLU A 599 19.51 8.52 -39.77
C GLU A 599 20.94 8.19 -40.16
N ASP A 600 21.66 9.17 -40.68
CA ASP A 600 23.10 9.04 -41.00
C ASP A 600 23.88 8.66 -39.74
N GLY A 601 24.74 7.65 -39.85
CA GLY A 601 25.53 7.13 -38.72
C GLY A 601 24.73 6.37 -37.67
N ALA A 602 23.46 6.02 -37.94
CA ALA A 602 22.69 5.07 -37.15
C ALA A 602 22.88 3.65 -37.66
N TYR A 603 22.72 2.66 -36.81
CA TYR A 603 22.87 1.25 -37.15
C TYR A 603 21.49 0.61 -37.41
N PHE A 604 21.40 -0.15 -38.51
CA PHE A 604 20.25 -0.99 -38.80
C PHE A 604 20.71 -2.35 -39.31
N PHE A 605 20.55 -3.36 -38.47
CA PHE A 605 20.87 -4.73 -38.82
C PHE A 605 19.59 -5.55 -39.01
N LEU A 606 19.50 -6.21 -40.15
CA LEU A 606 18.47 -7.15 -40.47
C LEU A 606 19.12 -8.50 -40.73
N ASP A 607 18.73 -9.53 -39.96
CA ASP A 607 19.18 -10.90 -40.19
C ASP A 607 18.83 -11.35 -41.62
N PRO A 608 19.76 -12.01 -42.33
CA PRO A 608 19.52 -12.45 -43.71
C PRO A 608 18.28 -13.32 -43.93
N LEU A 609 17.81 -14.01 -42.86
CA LEU A 609 16.60 -14.84 -42.90
C LEU A 609 15.33 -14.05 -42.58
N SER A 610 15.44 -12.82 -42.12
CA SER A 610 14.31 -11.93 -41.86
C SER A 610 13.83 -11.26 -43.14
N LYS A 611 12.51 -11.10 -43.31
CA LYS A 611 11.89 -10.48 -44.47
C LYS A 611 11.19 -9.19 -44.10
N VAL A 612 11.44 -8.13 -44.90
CA VAL A 612 10.74 -6.85 -44.75
C VAL A 612 9.61 -6.76 -45.78
N THR A 613 8.42 -6.45 -45.31
CA THR A 613 7.23 -6.19 -46.11
C THR A 613 6.76 -4.76 -45.88
N LEU A 614 6.63 -3.96 -46.94
CA LEU A 614 5.97 -2.66 -46.87
C LEU A 614 4.47 -2.84 -47.12
N ALA A 615 3.63 -2.43 -46.16
CA ALA A 615 2.18 -2.55 -46.24
C ALA A 615 1.52 -1.18 -46.39
N GLY A 616 0.56 -1.06 -47.29
CA GLY A 616 -0.17 0.19 -47.54
C GLY A 616 0.77 1.34 -47.93
N GLN A 617 0.83 2.40 -47.15
CA GLN A 617 1.71 3.56 -47.37
C GLN A 617 3.03 3.46 -46.56
N GLY A 618 3.39 2.28 -46.11
CA GLY A 618 4.57 2.02 -45.30
C GLY A 618 5.88 2.47 -46.01
N ARG A 619 6.78 3.08 -45.24
CA ARG A 619 8.05 3.60 -45.74
C ARG A 619 9.23 3.16 -44.87
N LEU A 620 10.23 2.57 -45.50
CA LEU A 620 11.57 2.37 -44.94
C LEU A 620 12.50 3.40 -45.54
N ARG A 621 13.01 4.33 -44.72
CA ARG A 621 13.94 5.36 -45.14
C ARG A 621 15.28 5.13 -44.46
N LEU A 622 16.26 4.70 -45.21
CA LEU A 622 17.67 4.59 -44.81
C LEU A 622 18.42 5.82 -45.34
N ALA A 623 19.04 6.58 -44.47
CA ALA A 623 19.88 7.67 -44.88
C ALA A 623 21.14 7.13 -45.60
N PRO A 624 21.81 7.92 -46.49
CA PRO A 624 22.92 7.43 -47.28
C PRO A 624 24.10 6.87 -46.46
N LYS A 625 24.34 7.41 -45.27
CA LYS A 625 25.40 6.96 -44.34
C LYS A 625 24.88 6.09 -43.21
N ALA A 626 23.71 5.53 -43.35
CA ALA A 626 23.19 4.52 -42.38
C ALA A 626 24.06 3.26 -42.46
N ILE A 627 24.37 2.70 -41.28
CA ILE A 627 25.29 1.56 -41.17
C ILE A 627 24.45 0.29 -41.13
N LYS A 628 24.61 -0.57 -42.13
CA LYS A 628 23.88 -1.84 -42.28
C LYS A 628 24.64 -2.99 -41.62
N ALA A 629 24.92 -2.87 -40.33
CA ALA A 629 25.68 -3.86 -39.57
C ALA A 629 25.23 -3.89 -38.12
N LYS A 630 25.58 -4.96 -37.39
CA LYS A 630 25.43 -5.00 -35.94
C LYS A 630 26.26 -3.92 -35.27
N HIS A 631 25.72 -3.35 -34.20
CA HIS A 631 26.47 -2.42 -33.37
C HIS A 631 27.66 -3.15 -32.69
N PRO A 632 28.87 -2.60 -32.75
CA PRO A 632 30.09 -3.31 -32.30
C PRO A 632 30.13 -3.63 -30.81
N THR A 633 29.35 -2.95 -29.97
CA THR A 633 29.26 -3.21 -28.52
C THR A 633 28.33 -4.35 -28.13
N LEU A 634 27.65 -4.96 -29.09
CA LEU A 634 26.80 -6.12 -28.84
C LEU A 634 27.64 -7.34 -28.48
N ARG A 635 27.59 -7.75 -27.24
CA ARG A 635 28.18 -9.01 -26.82
C ARG A 635 27.21 -10.18 -27.07
N SER A 636 27.75 -11.28 -27.54
CA SER A 636 27.03 -12.52 -27.90
C SER A 636 26.38 -13.27 -26.76
N THR A 637 26.39 -12.74 -25.55
CA THR A 637 25.91 -13.43 -24.32
C THR A 637 24.39 -13.65 -24.25
N TYR A 638 23.63 -13.11 -25.19
CA TYR A 638 22.17 -13.28 -25.24
C TYR A 638 21.69 -14.01 -26.51
N TYR A 639 22.58 -14.75 -27.19
CA TYR A 639 22.25 -15.50 -28.40
C TYR A 639 22.23 -17.00 -28.16
#